data_99a6dff859e303b9404494128183956e
#
_entry.id   99a6dff859e303b9404494128183956e
#
_cell.length_a   1.000
_cell.length_b   1.000
_cell.length_c   1.000
_cell.angle_alpha   90.00
_cell.angle_beta   90.00
_cell.angle_gamma   90.00
#
_symmetry.space_group_name_H-M   'P 1'
#
loop_
_entity.id
_entity.type
_entity.pdbx_description
1 polymer ?
#
loop_
_entity_poly.entity_id
_entity_poly.type
_entity_poly.pdbx_seq_one_letter_code
_entity_poly.pdbx_strand_id
1 'polypeptide(L)'
;IQMAICRLVVGSLSLVRQGECLGALLTPATLPLRPAVRSVFNETGTWERDYRAETRRRVEQWWHSRIQQYWHKGLEDQNSQMEKFYVLSMFPYPSGHLHMGHVRVYTISDTIAHFQRMRGRKVLNPIGWDAFGLPAENAAIERGLDPEDWTRSNIQAMREQLGSLGLCFNWDRVNLPFMPAYIHTSPCLWVCLCALVNWDPVDQTVLADEQVDENGCSWRSGAHVEQKLLRQWFIKTTNYAKALLDSLADLPEWYGVKGMQANWIGECSGCYFHHMLKLEGRETGEILPAYTSSPEAVFGAAFISILPSHHLLHGSSPVGPTLHRALQPGKDSLTEVTALNMFTGQEIPVVISAKAEFQGHLDSVIGIPDSSEEDACVAKALGVSWNPVLKAEENGAHTLINSSEFTGQKREEAFSSITQKAREKNLGGYLTSSKLRDWLISRQRYWGTPIPIVHCKSCGPVAVPVEDLPVMLPKVPSLSGRRASPLQAAHEWKDCPCPRCKGPAQRETDTMDTFVDSAWYYFRYTDPHNQLRPFQRSLADHWMPVDVYIGGKEHAVMHLYYARFLSHFCKDQGLVSNREPFKKLLVQGLIKGQTFRVAEGGQHLRRDEVDFTGPEPVQRGTGRQVKVTWEKMSKSKHNGLDPREVVQQYGTDTMRLYVLYAAPPEQDILWDVKTDAIPGVLRWQARLWGLVTKLREARQGGETPNPLTLNKKESSEARRIWEYTNKAIAQVTSHFTEDFLLNAAISQLMGLTNTLSVTSPRVVLHSVAFEQALATLCLLTAPMAPHLASELWAGLSQVQSPLTASFSRSGDVLQQPWPSVDPEYLQTPDTLEVSVRINNKAYGTVTVPRQVAQDSEKVRELVLDSPLGARLLADRIIKKAILSPRTALINFLVEDTGHGSGASVVK
;
A
#
# COMPACT_ATOMS: atom_id res chain seq x y z
N ILE A 1 12.29 -3.39 35.80
CA ILE A 1 12.49 -4.69 35.08
C ILE A 1 13.00 -4.43 33.66
N GLN A 2 12.56 -3.38 33.00
CA GLN A 2 13.07 -3.02 31.66
C GLN A 2 14.52 -2.45 31.65
N MET A 3 14.98 -1.89 32.77
CA MET A 3 16.40 -1.48 32.90
C MET A 3 17.39 -2.62 33.15
N ALA A 4 16.93 -3.80 33.59
CA ALA A 4 17.80 -4.95 33.84
C ALA A 4 18.10 -5.79 32.59
N ILE A 5 17.22 -5.73 31.55
CA ILE A 5 17.41 -6.53 30.33
C ILE A 5 18.35 -5.84 29.34
N CYS A 6 18.46 -4.50 29.35
CA CYS A 6 19.45 -3.80 28.54
C CYS A 6 20.93 -3.94 29.01
N ARG A 7 21.14 -4.35 30.25
CA ARG A 7 22.52 -4.56 30.78
C ARG A 7 23.09 -5.94 30.50
N LEU A 8 22.29 -6.90 30.11
CA LEU A 8 22.76 -8.29 29.84
C LEU A 8 23.17 -8.55 28.38
N VAL A 9 22.90 -7.62 27.46
CA VAL A 9 23.30 -7.75 26.03
C VAL A 9 24.55 -6.93 25.69
N VAL A 10 25.00 -6.02 26.59
CA VAL A 10 26.21 -5.20 26.39
C VAL A 10 27.45 -5.76 27.12
N GLY A 11 27.26 -6.84 27.88
CA GLY A 11 28.30 -7.41 28.75
C GLY A 11 29.23 -8.47 28.12
N SER A 12 29.12 -8.79 26.82
CA SER A 12 29.91 -9.88 26.21
C SER A 12 30.89 -9.44 25.13
N LEU A 13 31.23 -8.16 25.02
CA LEU A 13 32.16 -7.66 23.99
C LEU A 13 33.31 -6.78 24.52
N SER A 14 33.71 -6.98 25.77
CA SER A 14 34.90 -6.27 26.30
C SER A 14 35.81 -7.16 27.11
N LEU A 15 36.37 -8.19 26.49
CA LEU A 15 37.52 -8.93 27.07
C LEU A 15 38.38 -9.55 25.94
N VAL A 16 39.07 -8.74 25.18
CA VAL A 16 40.40 -9.07 24.59
C VAL A 16 41.07 -7.74 24.18
N ARG A 17 41.79 -7.15 25.11
CA ARG A 17 42.91 -6.25 24.84
C ARG A 17 43.75 -6.12 26.09
N GLN A 18 44.80 -6.90 26.15
CA GLN A 18 46.08 -6.54 26.80
C GLN A 18 47.10 -7.68 26.55
N GLY A 19 48.25 -7.30 26.04
CA GLY A 19 49.40 -8.21 25.82
C GLY A 19 50.29 -7.68 24.71
N GLU A 20 50.99 -6.67 25.00
CA GLU A 20 52.44 -6.37 25.04
C GLU A 20 53.25 -6.44 23.75
N CYS A 21 53.94 -5.34 23.56
CA CYS A 21 55.02 -5.06 22.59
C CYS A 21 56.27 -5.97 22.78
N LEU A 22 56.91 -6.33 21.67
CA LEU A 22 58.36 -6.24 21.56
C LEU A 22 58.85 -6.63 20.15
N GLY A 23 59.74 -5.84 19.59
CA GLY A 23 60.81 -6.32 18.71
C GLY A 23 60.71 -6.04 17.23
N ALA A 24 61.33 -4.96 16.80
CA ALA A 24 61.61 -4.62 15.42
C ALA A 24 62.57 -5.60 14.72
N LEU A 25 62.38 -5.79 13.40
CA LEU A 25 63.47 -5.73 12.42
C LEU A 25 62.97 -5.79 10.98
N LEU A 26 63.51 -4.96 10.17
CA LEU A 26 63.26 -4.61 8.77
C LEU A 26 63.39 -5.79 7.79
N THR A 27 62.48 -5.93 6.85
CA THR A 27 62.72 -6.42 5.48
C THR A 27 61.55 -5.99 4.54
N PRO A 28 61.66 -6.04 3.21
CA PRO A 28 61.18 -5.02 2.32
C PRO A 28 59.71 -5.17 1.90
N ALA A 29 59.12 -4.03 1.52
CA ALA A 29 57.75 -3.83 1.08
C ALA A 29 57.36 -4.79 -0.05
N THR A 30 56.49 -5.75 0.26
CA THR A 30 55.56 -6.35 -0.66
C THR A 30 54.22 -5.59 -0.59
N LEU A 31 53.83 -4.98 -1.70
CA LEU A 31 52.51 -4.37 -1.85
C LEU A 31 51.42 -5.34 -1.37
N PRO A 32 50.45 -4.87 -0.59
CA PRO A 32 49.34 -5.74 -0.18
C PRO A 32 48.51 -6.11 -1.39
N LEU A 33 48.50 -7.40 -1.75
CA LEU A 33 47.51 -8.00 -2.60
C LEU A 33 46.14 -7.65 -2.06
N ARG A 34 45.36 -6.86 -2.85
CA ARG A 34 43.97 -6.56 -2.55
C ARG A 34 43.22 -7.87 -2.32
N PRO A 35 42.35 -7.99 -1.30
CA PRO A 35 41.62 -9.21 -1.07
C PRO A 35 40.71 -9.48 -2.27
N ALA A 36 40.94 -10.58 -2.98
CA ALA A 36 40.08 -11.07 -4.01
C ALA A 36 38.66 -11.29 -3.41
N VAL A 37 37.64 -10.88 -4.13
CA VAL A 37 36.24 -11.18 -3.75
C VAL A 37 36.12 -12.70 -3.57
N ARG A 38 35.85 -13.15 -2.35
CA ARG A 38 35.72 -14.56 -2.05
C ARG A 38 34.33 -15.03 -2.40
N SER A 39 34.16 -15.77 -3.49
CA SER A 39 32.95 -16.52 -3.82
C SER A 39 32.94 -17.91 -3.13
N VAL A 40 31.82 -18.61 -3.19
CA VAL A 40 31.70 -20.00 -2.69
C VAL A 40 32.80 -20.89 -3.28
N PHE A 41 33.09 -20.71 -4.56
CA PHE A 41 34.08 -21.52 -5.31
C PHE A 41 35.52 -21.08 -5.09
N ASN A 42 35.76 -19.89 -4.61
CA ASN A 42 37.10 -19.46 -4.19
C ASN A 42 37.63 -20.25 -3.00
N GLU A 43 36.80 -20.77 -2.13
CA GLU A 43 37.21 -21.65 -1.04
C GLU A 43 37.67 -23.03 -1.53
N THR A 44 37.01 -23.55 -2.57
CA THR A 44 37.32 -24.84 -3.18
C THR A 44 38.34 -24.71 -4.34
N GLY A 45 38.54 -23.52 -4.84
CA GLY A 45 39.42 -23.25 -6.01
C GLY A 45 38.80 -23.71 -7.35
N THR A 46 37.56 -24.17 -7.37
CA THR A 46 36.88 -24.72 -8.55
C THR A 46 35.53 -24.06 -8.82
N TRP A 47 35.26 -23.81 -10.12
CA TRP A 47 33.95 -23.35 -10.57
C TRP A 47 33.15 -24.57 -11.05
N GLU A 48 31.97 -24.83 -10.49
CA GLU A 48 31.09 -25.90 -10.92
C GLU A 48 30.50 -25.62 -12.32
N ARG A 49 30.50 -26.58 -13.19
CA ARG A 49 29.99 -26.45 -14.56
C ARG A 49 28.48 -26.22 -14.61
N ASP A 50 27.76 -26.93 -13.76
CA ASP A 50 26.28 -26.92 -13.73
C ASP A 50 25.73 -26.29 -12.49
N TYR A 51 24.67 -25.46 -12.62
CA TYR A 51 23.93 -24.88 -11.50
C TYR A 51 22.85 -25.84 -10.99
N ARG A 52 23.26 -26.79 -10.16
CA ARG A 52 22.38 -27.81 -9.57
C ARG A 52 21.75 -27.33 -8.28
N ALA A 53 20.77 -28.06 -7.72
CA ALA A 53 20.10 -27.71 -6.48
C ALA A 53 21.06 -27.56 -5.28
N GLU A 54 22.10 -28.41 -5.23
CA GLU A 54 23.11 -28.34 -4.17
C GLU A 54 24.01 -27.09 -4.32
N THR A 55 24.47 -26.80 -5.53
CA THR A 55 25.22 -25.59 -5.88
C THR A 55 24.42 -24.36 -5.49
N ARG A 56 23.13 -24.29 -5.86
CA ARG A 56 22.25 -23.18 -5.52
C ARG A 56 22.16 -22.95 -4.01
N ARG A 57 21.94 -24.02 -3.21
CA ARG A 57 21.88 -23.90 -1.73
C ARG A 57 23.17 -23.35 -1.16
N ARG A 58 24.35 -23.82 -1.62
CA ARG A 58 25.66 -23.33 -1.17
C ARG A 58 25.86 -21.85 -1.51
N VAL A 59 25.50 -21.43 -2.73
CA VAL A 59 25.57 -20.04 -3.17
C VAL A 59 24.70 -19.16 -2.27
N GLU A 60 23.44 -19.54 -2.05
CA GLU A 60 22.51 -18.78 -1.21
C GLU A 60 23.02 -18.70 0.24
N GLN A 61 23.47 -19.80 0.83
CA GLN A 61 24.02 -19.80 2.20
C GLN A 61 25.27 -18.91 2.34
N TRP A 62 26.15 -18.94 1.34
CA TRP A 62 27.38 -18.14 1.33
C TRP A 62 27.11 -16.64 1.24
N TRP A 63 26.23 -16.22 0.35
CA TRP A 63 25.97 -14.81 0.08
C TRP A 63 24.97 -14.20 1.04
N HIS A 64 24.11 -14.96 1.66
CA HIS A 64 23.02 -14.47 2.51
C HIS A 64 23.50 -13.47 3.58
N SER A 65 24.38 -13.88 4.47
CA SER A 65 24.91 -13.01 5.54
C SER A 65 25.73 -11.83 5.01
N ARG A 66 26.43 -12.01 3.87
CA ARG A 66 27.21 -10.94 3.24
C ARG A 66 26.33 -9.84 2.65
N ILE A 67 25.27 -10.21 1.97
CA ILE A 67 24.29 -9.26 1.42
C ILE A 67 23.65 -8.46 2.56
N GLN A 68 23.27 -9.11 3.66
CA GLN A 68 22.76 -8.45 4.85
C GLN A 68 23.78 -7.46 5.44
N GLN A 69 25.03 -7.84 5.56
CA GLN A 69 26.10 -6.96 6.05
C GLN A 69 26.32 -5.75 5.13
N TYR A 70 26.32 -5.94 3.81
CA TYR A 70 26.42 -4.83 2.85
C TYR A 70 25.22 -3.88 2.95
N TRP A 71 24.04 -4.42 3.19
CA TRP A 71 22.83 -3.61 3.40
C TRP A 71 23.01 -2.71 4.62
N HIS A 72 23.38 -3.26 5.77
CA HIS A 72 23.55 -2.49 7.01
C HIS A 72 24.68 -1.47 6.92
N LYS A 73 25.84 -1.85 6.41
CA LYS A 73 26.99 -0.95 6.26
C LYS A 73 26.70 0.29 5.39
N GLY A 74 25.91 0.13 4.33
CA GLY A 74 25.52 1.26 3.48
C GLY A 74 24.54 2.24 4.13
N LEU A 75 23.94 1.89 5.29
CA LEU A 75 23.09 2.80 6.07
C LEU A 75 23.92 3.73 6.98
N GLU A 76 25.09 3.29 7.40
CA GLU A 76 26.01 4.05 8.25
C GLU A 76 26.72 5.18 7.48
N ASP A 77 26.76 5.06 6.14
CA ASP A 77 27.35 6.08 5.27
C ASP A 77 26.46 7.32 5.21
N GLN A 78 26.75 8.28 6.10
CA GLN A 78 26.00 9.51 6.31
C GLN A 78 26.30 10.60 5.26
N ASN A 79 26.50 10.24 4.00
CA ASN A 79 26.69 11.26 2.98
C ASN A 79 25.37 12.03 2.76
N SER A 80 25.30 13.22 3.34
CA SER A 80 24.09 14.08 3.37
C SER A 80 23.65 14.61 2.01
N GLN A 81 24.41 14.35 0.95
CA GLN A 81 24.12 14.83 -0.40
C GLN A 81 23.36 13.82 -1.29
N MET A 82 23.19 12.57 -0.82
CA MET A 82 22.44 11.57 -1.61
C MET A 82 20.94 11.84 -1.58
N GLU A 83 20.29 11.77 -2.75
CA GLU A 83 18.82 11.83 -2.85
C GLU A 83 18.19 10.69 -2.04
N LYS A 84 17.18 11.03 -1.21
CA LYS A 84 16.47 10.04 -0.41
C LYS A 84 15.52 9.21 -1.29
N PHE A 85 15.27 7.99 -0.89
CA PHE A 85 14.19 7.16 -1.43
C PHE A 85 13.56 6.33 -0.33
N TYR A 86 12.28 6.53 -0.09
CA TYR A 86 11.52 5.80 0.91
C TYR A 86 10.56 4.81 0.22
N VAL A 87 10.91 3.53 0.26
CA VAL A 87 10.02 2.44 -0.17
C VAL A 87 9.41 1.80 1.06
N LEU A 88 8.10 1.65 1.08
CA LEU A 88 7.38 1.13 2.23
C LEU A 88 6.40 0.04 1.80
N SER A 89 6.55 -1.14 2.38
CA SER A 89 5.55 -2.21 2.30
C SER A 89 4.61 -2.18 3.50
N MET A 90 3.36 -2.53 3.28
CA MET A 90 2.41 -2.72 4.38
C MET A 90 2.92 -3.80 5.33
N PHE A 91 2.91 -3.52 6.62
CA PHE A 91 3.41 -4.41 7.64
C PHE A 91 2.38 -5.51 8.01
N PRO A 92 2.83 -6.70 8.46
CA PRO A 92 1.92 -7.81 8.74
C PRO A 92 1.36 -7.77 10.16
N TYR A 93 0.20 -8.41 10.34
CA TYR A 93 -0.36 -8.73 11.67
C TYR A 93 0.32 -9.96 12.25
N PRO A 94 0.89 -9.91 13.47
CA PRO A 94 1.54 -11.06 14.11
C PRO A 94 0.53 -12.03 14.77
N SER A 95 -0.54 -12.35 14.06
CA SER A 95 -1.55 -13.34 14.48
C SER A 95 -1.14 -14.79 14.24
N GLY A 96 0.08 -15.02 13.76
CA GLY A 96 0.73 -16.34 13.51
C GLY A 96 1.78 -16.21 12.40
N HIS A 97 2.32 -17.31 11.89
CA HIS A 97 3.41 -17.33 10.88
C HIS A 97 3.03 -16.68 9.55
N LEU A 98 4.04 -16.21 8.80
CA LEU A 98 3.87 -15.73 7.43
C LEU A 98 3.52 -16.90 6.48
N HIS A 99 2.83 -16.59 5.40
CA HIS A 99 2.58 -17.50 4.28
C HIS A 99 2.99 -16.82 2.96
N MET A 100 3.04 -17.59 1.87
CA MET A 100 3.50 -17.08 0.56
C MET A 100 2.76 -15.82 0.09
N GLY A 101 1.51 -15.60 0.52
CA GLY A 101 0.77 -14.36 0.24
C GLY A 101 1.46 -13.09 0.73
N HIS A 102 2.25 -13.16 1.82
CA HIS A 102 3.02 -12.03 2.34
C HIS A 102 4.35 -11.83 1.60
N VAL A 103 4.92 -12.91 1.06
CA VAL A 103 6.27 -12.89 0.45
C VAL A 103 6.31 -11.96 -0.75
N ARG A 104 5.22 -11.87 -1.52
CA ARG A 104 5.18 -11.06 -2.74
C ARG A 104 5.43 -9.58 -2.47
N VAL A 105 4.71 -8.98 -1.51
CA VAL A 105 4.85 -7.55 -1.19
C VAL A 105 6.27 -7.22 -0.73
N TYR A 106 6.84 -8.08 0.10
CA TYR A 106 8.19 -7.87 0.63
C TYR A 106 9.29 -8.09 -0.40
N THR A 107 9.10 -9.05 -1.30
CA THR A 107 10.03 -9.27 -2.42
C THR A 107 10.04 -8.09 -3.39
N ILE A 108 8.88 -7.51 -3.68
CA ILE A 108 8.76 -6.32 -4.54
C ILE A 108 9.47 -5.12 -3.88
N SER A 109 9.19 -4.85 -2.59
CA SER A 109 9.81 -3.71 -1.89
C SER A 109 11.33 -3.84 -1.81
N ASP A 110 11.83 -5.02 -1.48
CA ASP A 110 13.25 -5.32 -1.40
C ASP A 110 13.95 -5.18 -2.77
N THR A 111 13.31 -5.66 -3.84
CA THR A 111 13.80 -5.52 -5.21
C THR A 111 13.92 -4.05 -5.62
N ILE A 112 12.92 -3.23 -5.33
CA ILE A 112 12.95 -1.78 -5.58
C ILE A 112 14.01 -1.10 -4.72
N ALA A 113 14.16 -1.50 -3.47
CA ALA A 113 15.15 -0.96 -2.55
C ALA A 113 16.59 -1.19 -3.03
N HIS A 114 16.92 -2.41 -3.45
CA HIS A 114 18.23 -2.73 -4.05
C HIS A 114 18.48 -1.94 -5.33
N PHE A 115 17.50 -1.87 -6.22
CA PHE A 115 17.59 -1.07 -7.45
C PHE A 115 17.91 0.40 -7.16
N GLN A 116 17.20 1.03 -6.23
CA GLN A 116 17.40 2.45 -5.91
C GLN A 116 18.76 2.71 -5.26
N ARG A 117 19.26 1.76 -4.45
CA ARG A 117 20.64 1.85 -3.91
C ARG A 117 21.69 1.77 -5.01
N MET A 118 21.54 0.86 -5.97
CA MET A 118 22.43 0.78 -7.14
C MET A 118 22.39 2.05 -7.99
N ARG A 119 21.29 2.84 -7.91
CA ARG A 119 21.19 4.18 -8.50
C ARG A 119 21.84 5.29 -7.66
N GLY A 120 22.50 4.95 -6.56
CA GLY A 120 23.17 5.92 -5.71
C GLY A 120 22.24 6.70 -4.77
N ARG A 121 21.04 6.19 -4.48
CA ARG A 121 20.09 6.82 -3.54
C ARG A 121 20.27 6.30 -2.12
N LYS A 122 19.99 7.17 -1.15
CA LYS A 122 19.85 6.78 0.25
C LYS A 122 18.47 6.18 0.45
N VAL A 123 18.41 4.87 0.67
CA VAL A 123 17.15 4.11 0.70
C VAL A 123 16.73 3.79 2.13
N LEU A 124 15.46 4.06 2.44
CA LEU A 124 14.76 3.60 3.63
C LEU A 124 13.74 2.53 3.23
N ASN A 125 13.94 1.28 3.71
CA ASN A 125 13.04 0.13 3.53
C ASN A 125 12.76 -0.51 4.89
N PRO A 126 11.92 0.11 5.74
CA PRO A 126 11.64 -0.39 7.07
C PRO A 126 10.60 -1.49 7.05
N ILE A 127 10.56 -2.28 8.12
CA ILE A 127 9.50 -3.24 8.41
C ILE A 127 9.18 -3.24 9.89
N GLY A 128 7.95 -3.64 10.22
CA GLY A 128 7.47 -3.78 11.58
C GLY A 128 6.25 -4.70 11.64
N TRP A 129 5.49 -4.61 12.71
CA TRP A 129 4.29 -5.42 12.91
C TRP A 129 3.15 -4.57 13.44
N ASP A 130 1.95 -4.80 12.92
CA ASP A 130 0.70 -4.31 13.48
C ASP A 130 0.34 -5.23 14.66
N ALA A 131 0.91 -4.90 15.83
CA ALA A 131 1.00 -5.83 16.95
C ALA A 131 -0.26 -5.91 17.79
N PHE A 132 -1.10 -4.86 17.77
CA PHE A 132 -2.33 -4.78 18.55
C PHE A 132 -3.56 -5.23 17.75
N GLY A 133 -4.65 -5.43 18.48
CA GLY A 133 -5.98 -5.61 17.93
C GLY A 133 -6.47 -7.04 17.88
N LEU A 134 -7.70 -7.16 17.40
CA LEU A 134 -8.53 -8.34 17.42
C LEU A 134 -7.90 -9.60 16.76
N PRO A 135 -7.10 -9.51 15.65
CA PRO A 135 -6.52 -10.69 15.04
C PRO A 135 -5.57 -11.46 15.96
N ALA A 136 -4.73 -10.73 16.69
CA ALA A 136 -3.78 -11.32 17.61
C ALA A 136 -4.47 -11.84 18.87
N GLU A 137 -5.43 -11.07 19.39
CA GLU A 137 -6.20 -11.45 20.60
C GLU A 137 -7.02 -12.71 20.37
N ASN A 138 -7.83 -12.80 19.31
CA ASN A 138 -8.63 -13.98 19.03
C ASN A 138 -7.76 -15.22 18.82
N ALA A 139 -6.63 -15.08 18.11
CA ALA A 139 -5.70 -16.18 17.90
C ALA A 139 -5.04 -16.67 19.21
N ALA A 140 -4.80 -15.78 20.17
CA ALA A 140 -4.30 -16.11 21.48
C ALA A 140 -5.37 -16.81 22.34
N ILE A 141 -6.60 -16.28 22.37
CA ILE A 141 -7.74 -16.84 23.09
C ILE A 141 -8.05 -18.28 22.62
N GLU A 142 -8.07 -18.52 21.30
CA GLU A 142 -8.29 -19.86 20.72
C GLU A 142 -7.28 -20.89 21.19
N ARG A 143 -6.09 -20.45 21.62
CA ARG A 143 -4.98 -21.29 22.09
C ARG A 143 -4.82 -21.29 23.60
N GLY A 144 -5.62 -20.51 24.33
CA GLY A 144 -5.50 -20.36 25.79
C GLY A 144 -4.21 -19.65 26.22
N LEU A 145 -3.67 -18.75 25.38
CA LEU A 145 -2.41 -18.04 25.60
C LEU A 145 -2.67 -16.55 25.90
N ASP A 146 -1.70 -15.91 26.59
CA ASP A 146 -1.69 -14.45 26.76
C ASP A 146 -1.44 -13.76 25.42
N PRO A 147 -2.22 -12.73 25.03
CA PRO A 147 -2.07 -12.06 23.74
C PRO A 147 -0.71 -11.38 23.54
N GLU A 148 -0.10 -10.83 24.61
CA GLU A 148 1.23 -10.23 24.53
C GLU A 148 2.29 -11.29 24.22
N ASP A 149 2.28 -12.39 24.98
CA ASP A 149 3.24 -13.49 24.82
C ASP A 149 3.09 -14.16 23.45
N TRP A 150 1.85 -14.37 23.01
CA TRP A 150 1.53 -14.90 21.69
C TRP A 150 2.04 -13.97 20.58
N THR A 151 1.78 -12.68 20.70
CA THR A 151 2.22 -11.66 19.73
C THR A 151 3.73 -11.60 19.65
N ARG A 152 4.43 -11.54 20.79
CA ARG A 152 5.91 -11.52 20.85
C ARG A 152 6.54 -12.77 20.21
N SER A 153 5.98 -13.95 20.50
CA SER A 153 6.41 -15.20 19.88
C SER A 153 6.24 -15.20 18.37
N ASN A 154 5.11 -14.71 17.87
CA ASN A 154 4.87 -14.61 16.42
C ASN A 154 5.78 -13.58 15.75
N ILE A 155 6.04 -12.43 16.38
CA ILE A 155 6.97 -11.42 15.88
C ILE A 155 8.35 -12.04 15.69
N GLN A 156 8.83 -12.80 16.69
CA GLN A 156 10.12 -13.48 16.60
C GLN A 156 10.14 -14.49 15.44
N ALA A 157 9.11 -15.34 15.35
CA ALA A 157 9.00 -16.34 14.28
C ALA A 157 8.92 -15.71 12.89
N MET A 158 8.14 -14.64 12.74
CA MET A 158 8.04 -13.89 11.47
C MET A 158 9.37 -13.23 11.09
N ARG A 159 10.10 -12.66 12.07
CA ARG A 159 11.42 -12.07 11.85
C ARG A 159 12.41 -13.11 11.32
N GLU A 160 12.39 -14.30 11.90
CA GLU A 160 13.21 -15.44 11.43
C GLU A 160 12.80 -15.88 10.03
N GLN A 161 11.49 -15.95 9.73
CA GLN A 161 11.00 -16.26 8.39
C GLN A 161 11.47 -15.21 7.37
N LEU A 162 11.29 -13.91 7.65
CA LEU A 162 11.75 -12.83 6.76
C LEU A 162 13.27 -12.83 6.57
N GLY A 163 14.01 -13.10 7.65
CA GLY A 163 15.46 -13.29 7.57
C GLY A 163 15.86 -14.42 6.63
N SER A 164 15.17 -15.57 6.71
CA SER A 164 15.44 -16.72 5.83
C SER A 164 15.15 -16.49 4.35
N LEU A 165 14.32 -15.47 4.03
CA LEU A 165 13.96 -15.10 2.67
C LEU A 165 15.00 -14.18 1.98
N GLY A 166 16.11 -13.85 2.65
CA GLY A 166 17.15 -12.98 2.09
C GLY A 166 16.72 -11.54 1.86
N LEU A 167 15.68 -11.08 2.56
CA LEU A 167 15.15 -9.73 2.44
C LEU A 167 15.96 -8.75 3.29
N CYS A 168 16.24 -7.58 2.74
CA CYS A 168 17.06 -6.53 3.35
C CYS A 168 16.20 -5.37 3.85
N PHE A 169 15.91 -5.38 5.15
CA PHE A 169 15.13 -4.33 5.80
C PHE A 169 16.00 -3.50 6.78
N ASN A 170 15.49 -2.31 7.09
CA ASN A 170 16.02 -1.46 8.15
C ASN A 170 15.48 -1.91 9.51
N TRP A 171 16.00 -3.01 10.04
CA TRP A 171 15.57 -3.62 11.30
C TRP A 171 15.77 -2.72 12.54
N ASP A 172 16.65 -1.74 12.47
CA ASP A 172 16.85 -0.69 13.47
C ASP A 172 15.67 0.26 13.59
N ARG A 173 14.78 0.28 12.58
CA ARG A 173 13.59 1.13 12.53
C ARG A 173 12.34 0.47 13.08
N VAL A 174 12.43 -0.77 13.56
CA VAL A 174 11.32 -1.47 14.19
C VAL A 174 11.02 -0.87 15.55
N ASN A 175 9.85 -0.26 15.72
CA ASN A 175 9.39 0.16 17.03
C ASN A 175 7.88 -0.02 17.15
N LEU A 176 7.41 -0.27 18.38
CA LEU A 176 5.99 -0.36 18.69
C LEU A 176 5.36 1.04 18.65
N PRO A 177 4.12 1.18 18.17
CA PRO A 177 3.51 2.50 17.98
C PRO A 177 3.26 3.23 19.30
N PHE A 178 3.54 4.53 19.32
CA PHE A 178 3.51 5.39 20.53
C PHE A 178 2.83 6.73 20.24
N MET A 179 1.72 6.75 19.50
CA MET A 179 1.09 8.00 19.10
C MET A 179 -0.04 8.57 19.99
N PRO A 180 -0.62 7.86 20.96
CA PRO A 180 -1.80 8.37 21.67
C PRO A 180 -1.63 9.76 22.27
N ALA A 181 -0.38 10.18 22.58
CA ALA A 181 -0.12 11.43 23.27
C ALA A 181 -0.46 12.71 22.51
N TYR A 182 -0.16 12.77 21.24
CA TYR A 182 -0.29 14.03 20.47
C TYR A 182 -1.67 14.27 19.88
N ILE A 183 -2.44 13.21 19.64
CA ILE A 183 -3.82 13.33 19.20
C ILE A 183 -4.67 13.97 20.30
N HIS A 184 -4.24 13.86 21.58
CA HIS A 184 -4.91 14.46 22.74
C HIS A 184 -4.80 15.97 22.86
N THR A 185 -3.75 16.59 22.34
CA THR A 185 -3.54 18.04 22.49
C THR A 185 -4.51 18.86 21.65
N SER A 186 -5.29 18.21 20.76
CA SER A 186 -6.35 18.86 19.97
C SER A 186 -7.74 18.39 20.44
N PRO A 187 -8.36 19.04 21.43
CA PRO A 187 -9.70 18.67 21.91
C PRO A 187 -10.78 18.74 20.84
N CYS A 188 -10.49 19.37 19.72
CA CYS A 188 -11.41 19.46 18.57
C CYS A 188 -11.47 18.19 17.72
N LEU A 189 -10.54 17.23 17.89
CA LEU A 189 -10.47 16.04 17.05
C LEU A 189 -11.30 14.86 17.58
N TRP A 190 -11.46 14.78 18.90
CA TRP A 190 -12.13 13.66 19.57
C TRP A 190 -13.50 14.05 20.05
N VAL A 191 -14.46 13.16 19.90
CA VAL A 191 -15.78 13.30 20.46
C VAL A 191 -16.26 11.98 21.06
N CYS A 192 -16.83 12.04 22.25
CA CYS A 192 -17.47 10.89 22.89
C CYS A 192 -18.99 11.09 22.82
N LEU A 193 -19.64 10.27 22.03
CA LEU A 193 -21.07 10.35 21.75
C LEU A 193 -21.77 9.03 22.05
N CYS A 194 -23.04 9.08 22.47
CA CYS A 194 -23.96 7.96 22.35
C CYS A 194 -24.40 7.87 20.90
N ALA A 195 -24.11 6.77 20.22
CA ALA A 195 -24.46 6.55 18.84
C ALA A 195 -25.03 5.15 18.64
N LEU A 196 -25.88 5.00 17.65
CA LEU A 196 -26.32 3.70 17.17
C LEU A 196 -25.15 3.13 16.35
N VAL A 197 -24.60 1.99 16.81
CA VAL A 197 -23.40 1.39 16.26
C VAL A 197 -23.61 -0.06 15.89
N ASN A 198 -22.82 -0.54 14.92
CA ASN A 198 -22.82 -1.94 14.51
C ASN A 198 -22.11 -2.80 15.56
N TRP A 199 -22.81 -3.76 16.11
CA TRP A 199 -22.29 -4.71 17.10
C TRP A 199 -22.12 -6.08 16.48
N ASP A 200 -20.92 -6.62 16.55
CA ASP A 200 -20.65 -8.01 16.18
C ASP A 200 -20.97 -8.94 17.39
N PRO A 201 -22.02 -9.78 17.30
CA PRO A 201 -22.42 -10.63 18.41
C PRO A 201 -21.44 -11.79 18.67
N VAL A 202 -20.63 -12.17 17.68
CA VAL A 202 -19.64 -13.25 17.78
C VAL A 202 -18.35 -12.74 18.41
N ASP A 203 -17.81 -11.65 17.90
CA ASP A 203 -16.59 -11.03 18.41
C ASP A 203 -16.87 -10.11 19.62
N GLN A 204 -18.13 -9.83 19.93
CA GLN A 204 -18.58 -8.99 21.06
C GLN A 204 -17.89 -7.62 21.10
N THR A 205 -17.86 -6.96 19.96
CA THR A 205 -17.24 -5.65 19.80
C THR A 205 -18.00 -4.79 18.80
N VAL A 206 -17.83 -3.49 18.92
CA VAL A 206 -18.36 -2.53 17.95
C VAL A 206 -17.51 -2.56 16.67
N LEU A 207 -18.19 -2.42 15.54
CA LEU A 207 -17.59 -2.30 14.21
C LEU A 207 -17.87 -0.90 13.64
N ALA A 208 -16.89 -0.33 12.97
CA ALA A 208 -17.11 0.83 12.12
C ALA A 208 -17.94 0.42 10.87
N ASP A 209 -18.63 1.37 10.25
CA ASP A 209 -19.51 1.08 9.11
C ASP A 209 -18.77 0.40 7.94
N GLU A 210 -17.54 0.81 7.69
CA GLU A 210 -16.67 0.22 6.67
C GLU A 210 -16.21 -1.21 6.99
N GLN A 211 -16.47 -1.72 8.18
CA GLN A 211 -16.18 -3.08 8.61
C GLN A 211 -17.39 -4.02 8.48
N VAL A 212 -18.47 -3.51 7.93
CA VAL A 212 -19.71 -4.25 7.64
C VAL A 212 -19.87 -4.35 6.12
N ASP A 213 -20.13 -5.55 5.61
CA ASP A 213 -20.30 -5.78 4.19
C ASP A 213 -21.69 -5.35 3.68
N GLU A 214 -21.90 -5.42 2.37
CA GLU A 214 -23.16 -5.05 1.71
C GLU A 214 -24.38 -5.90 2.16
N ASN A 215 -24.12 -7.05 2.80
CA ASN A 215 -25.14 -7.95 3.34
C ASN A 215 -25.42 -7.70 4.83
N GLY A 216 -24.83 -6.67 5.43
CA GLY A 216 -24.96 -6.38 6.85
C GLY A 216 -24.18 -7.35 7.75
N CYS A 217 -23.12 -7.98 7.24
CA CYS A 217 -22.30 -8.92 7.96
C CYS A 217 -20.93 -8.33 8.33
N SER A 218 -20.43 -8.74 9.49
CA SER A 218 -19.07 -8.43 9.92
C SER A 218 -18.05 -8.95 8.90
N TRP A 219 -17.17 -8.10 8.41
CA TRP A 219 -16.09 -8.44 7.46
C TRP A 219 -15.16 -9.54 7.98
N ARG A 220 -15.17 -9.76 9.29
CA ARG A 220 -14.29 -10.69 9.99
C ARG A 220 -14.98 -11.98 10.43
N SER A 221 -16.02 -11.86 11.27
CA SER A 221 -16.72 -13.03 11.82
C SER A 221 -17.71 -13.63 10.82
N GLY A 222 -18.17 -12.82 9.83
CA GLY A 222 -19.23 -13.17 8.91
C GLY A 222 -20.63 -13.21 9.56
N ALA A 223 -20.76 -12.81 10.84
CA ALA A 223 -22.04 -12.72 11.52
C ALA A 223 -22.81 -11.48 11.11
N HIS A 224 -24.14 -11.56 11.04
CA HIS A 224 -25.00 -10.39 10.93
C HIS A 224 -24.79 -9.47 12.13
N VAL A 225 -24.59 -8.17 11.86
CA VAL A 225 -24.41 -7.18 12.92
C VAL A 225 -25.74 -6.80 13.56
N GLU A 226 -25.69 -6.48 14.86
CA GLU A 226 -26.81 -5.94 15.61
C GLU A 226 -26.63 -4.43 15.78
N GLN A 227 -27.71 -3.66 15.77
CA GLN A 227 -27.65 -2.23 16.08
C GLN A 227 -27.78 -2.01 17.59
N LYS A 228 -26.78 -1.37 18.21
CA LYS A 228 -26.78 -1.05 19.65
C LYS A 228 -26.47 0.43 19.88
N LEU A 229 -27.21 1.04 20.82
CA LEU A 229 -26.91 2.40 21.27
C LEU A 229 -25.85 2.34 22.34
N LEU A 230 -24.62 2.78 22.02
CA LEU A 230 -23.50 2.76 22.94
C LEU A 230 -22.77 4.09 22.95
N ARG A 231 -22.17 4.43 24.11
CA ARG A 231 -21.29 5.59 24.22
C ARG A 231 -19.91 5.23 23.70
N GLN A 232 -19.44 5.92 22.67
CA GLN A 232 -18.24 5.56 21.92
C GLN A 232 -17.38 6.78 21.62
N TRP A 233 -16.09 6.55 21.35
CA TRP A 233 -15.15 7.57 20.89
C TRP A 233 -15.05 7.58 19.38
N PHE A 234 -15.10 8.79 18.83
CA PHE A 234 -14.98 9.08 17.41
C PHE A 234 -13.85 10.08 17.15
N ILE A 235 -13.19 9.94 16.02
CA ILE A 235 -12.29 10.94 15.46
C ILE A 235 -13.03 11.66 14.34
N LYS A 236 -13.03 13.01 14.37
CA LYS A 236 -13.75 13.87 13.42
C LYS A 236 -13.08 13.91 12.06
N THR A 237 -13.13 12.82 11.33
CA THR A 237 -12.58 12.70 9.97
C THR A 237 -13.39 13.48 8.95
N THR A 238 -14.68 13.68 9.19
CA THR A 238 -15.58 14.45 8.31
C THR A 238 -15.12 15.90 8.13
N ASN A 239 -14.44 16.48 9.11
CA ASN A 239 -13.87 17.83 9.01
C ASN A 239 -12.79 17.96 7.92
N TYR A 240 -12.20 16.84 7.49
CA TYR A 240 -11.17 16.77 6.46
C TYR A 240 -11.68 16.26 5.11
N ALA A 241 -12.97 15.88 5.00
CA ALA A 241 -13.53 15.24 3.82
C ALA A 241 -13.24 16.00 2.51
N LYS A 242 -13.54 17.30 2.48
CA LYS A 242 -13.29 18.16 1.31
C LYS A 242 -11.81 18.27 0.98
N ALA A 243 -10.95 18.46 1.97
CA ALA A 243 -9.50 18.56 1.78
C ALA A 243 -8.92 17.25 1.23
N LEU A 244 -9.41 16.10 1.74
CA LEU A 244 -9.01 14.78 1.27
C LEU A 244 -9.52 14.49 -0.15
N LEU A 245 -10.71 14.98 -0.51
CA LEU A 245 -11.25 14.84 -1.85
C LEU A 245 -10.44 15.68 -2.86
N ASP A 246 -10.20 16.94 -2.53
CA ASP A 246 -9.50 17.88 -3.42
C ASP A 246 -8.05 17.46 -3.66
N SER A 247 -7.34 17.05 -2.63
CA SER A 247 -5.92 16.63 -2.75
C SER A 247 -5.71 15.34 -3.55
N LEU A 248 -6.78 14.59 -3.89
CA LEU A 248 -6.68 13.51 -4.87
C LEU A 248 -6.21 14.00 -6.24
N ALA A 249 -6.44 15.25 -6.60
CA ALA A 249 -5.93 15.85 -7.84
C ALA A 249 -4.40 15.81 -7.89
N ASP A 250 -3.75 15.99 -6.75
CA ASP A 250 -2.29 16.06 -6.61
C ASP A 250 -1.60 14.68 -6.59
N LEU A 251 -2.38 13.59 -6.75
CA LEU A 251 -1.91 12.20 -6.69
C LEU A 251 -2.03 11.49 -8.05
N PRO A 252 -1.25 11.88 -9.08
CA PRO A 252 -1.38 11.31 -10.43
C PRO A 252 -1.04 9.81 -10.48
N GLU A 253 -0.17 9.34 -9.58
CA GLU A 253 0.35 7.95 -9.52
C GLU A 253 -0.55 6.99 -8.71
N TRP A 254 -1.80 7.39 -8.43
CA TRP A 254 -2.77 6.56 -7.68
C TRP A 254 -3.82 5.92 -8.60
N TYR A 255 -3.36 5.22 -9.62
CA TYR A 255 -4.23 4.60 -10.63
C TYR A 255 -5.28 3.68 -10.00
N GLY A 256 -6.56 3.86 -10.41
CA GLY A 256 -7.70 3.09 -9.90
C GLY A 256 -8.12 3.42 -8.46
N VAL A 257 -7.18 3.70 -7.56
CA VAL A 257 -7.45 3.99 -6.15
C VAL A 257 -8.10 5.35 -5.96
N LYS A 258 -7.75 6.35 -6.79
CA LYS A 258 -8.39 7.69 -6.75
C LYS A 258 -9.90 7.61 -6.83
N GLY A 259 -10.43 6.83 -7.78
CA GLY A 259 -11.87 6.63 -7.94
C GLY A 259 -12.50 5.97 -6.71
N MET A 260 -11.84 4.97 -6.13
CA MET A 260 -12.32 4.30 -4.92
C MET A 260 -12.37 5.27 -3.73
N GLN A 261 -11.32 6.08 -3.53
CA GLN A 261 -11.28 7.10 -2.48
C GLN A 261 -12.35 8.18 -2.69
N ALA A 262 -12.48 8.71 -3.92
CA ALA A 262 -13.49 9.71 -4.25
C ALA A 262 -14.92 9.19 -4.03
N ASN A 263 -15.21 7.96 -4.45
CA ASN A 263 -16.53 7.34 -4.24
C ASN A 263 -16.84 7.12 -2.75
N TRP A 264 -15.83 6.76 -1.97
CA TRP A 264 -15.97 6.56 -0.52
C TRP A 264 -16.24 7.89 0.19
N ILE A 265 -15.47 8.92 -0.08
CA ILE A 265 -15.65 10.26 0.52
C ILE A 265 -16.99 10.85 0.08
N GLY A 266 -17.36 10.67 -1.18
CA GLY A 266 -18.56 11.24 -1.77
C GLY A 266 -18.42 12.72 -2.10
N GLU A 267 -19.50 13.30 -2.62
CA GLU A 267 -19.55 14.71 -2.97
C GLU A 267 -19.71 15.57 -1.70
N CYS A 268 -18.71 16.42 -1.44
CA CYS A 268 -18.68 17.29 -0.26
C CYS A 268 -19.42 18.60 -0.55
N SER A 269 -20.76 18.51 -0.73
CA SER A 269 -21.64 19.64 -1.07
C SER A 269 -22.35 20.26 0.12
N GLY A 270 -22.27 19.65 1.32
CA GLY A 270 -22.92 20.15 2.52
C GLY A 270 -21.99 20.18 3.73
N CYS A 271 -22.55 20.56 4.87
CA CYS A 271 -21.83 20.57 6.13
C CYS A 271 -22.79 20.42 7.33
N TYR A 272 -22.20 20.14 8.50
CA TYR A 272 -22.93 20.22 9.78
C TYR A 272 -22.74 21.60 10.38
N PHE A 273 -23.84 22.15 10.94
CA PHE A 273 -23.82 23.27 11.84
C PHE A 273 -24.21 22.83 13.26
N HIS A 274 -23.61 23.44 14.26
CA HIS A 274 -23.82 23.12 15.67
C HIS A 274 -24.89 24.05 16.27
N HIS A 275 -25.91 23.47 16.88
CA HIS A 275 -27.04 24.21 17.49
C HIS A 275 -27.14 23.87 18.96
N MET A 276 -27.18 24.89 19.80
CA MET A 276 -27.46 24.75 21.24
C MET A 276 -28.93 24.39 21.44
N LEU A 277 -29.18 23.29 22.16
CA LEU A 277 -30.56 22.88 22.49
C LEU A 277 -31.08 23.64 23.71
N LYS A 278 -32.36 24.04 23.63
CA LYS A 278 -33.10 24.67 24.72
C LYS A 278 -34.38 23.90 25.02
N LEU A 279 -34.74 23.88 26.28
CA LEU A 279 -36.00 23.33 26.78
C LEU A 279 -36.65 24.37 27.65
N GLU A 280 -37.92 24.73 27.38
CA GLU A 280 -38.63 25.82 28.10
C GLU A 280 -37.86 27.16 28.15
N GLY A 281 -37.14 27.48 27.05
CA GLY A 281 -36.32 28.70 26.92
C GLY A 281 -34.99 28.67 27.69
N ARG A 282 -34.65 27.56 28.36
CA ARG A 282 -33.37 27.40 29.10
C ARG A 282 -32.41 26.54 28.31
N GLU A 283 -31.14 26.94 28.27
CA GLU A 283 -30.07 26.16 27.65
C GLU A 283 -29.86 24.85 28.41
N THR A 284 -29.84 23.75 27.68
CA THR A 284 -29.62 22.38 28.23
C THR A 284 -28.14 22.01 28.36
N GLY A 285 -27.25 22.77 27.71
CA GLY A 285 -25.83 22.45 27.60
C GLY A 285 -25.53 21.39 26.52
N GLU A 286 -26.55 20.89 25.83
CA GLU A 286 -26.38 19.96 24.72
C GLU A 286 -26.31 20.68 23.37
N ILE A 287 -25.43 20.17 22.49
CA ILE A 287 -25.22 20.67 21.13
C ILE A 287 -25.73 19.61 20.17
N LEU A 288 -26.62 20.00 19.26
CA LEU A 288 -27.10 19.18 18.15
C LEU A 288 -26.38 19.58 16.85
N PRO A 289 -25.48 18.77 16.32
CA PRO A 289 -24.97 18.93 14.98
C PRO A 289 -26.08 18.54 13.97
N ALA A 290 -26.44 19.42 13.04
CA ALA A 290 -27.41 19.12 12.01
C ALA A 290 -26.83 19.41 10.62
N TYR A 291 -27.07 18.51 9.67
CA TYR A 291 -26.54 18.60 8.33
C TYR A 291 -27.40 19.46 7.42
N THR A 292 -26.79 20.19 6.51
CA THR A 292 -27.47 20.85 5.39
C THR A 292 -26.67 20.71 4.10
N SER A 293 -27.34 20.49 2.99
CA SER A 293 -26.76 20.56 1.65
C SER A 293 -26.74 21.99 1.08
N SER A 294 -27.37 22.95 1.79
CA SER A 294 -27.45 24.37 1.39
C SER A 294 -26.96 25.28 2.52
N PRO A 295 -25.66 25.24 2.87
CA PRO A 295 -25.08 26.05 3.95
C PRO A 295 -25.32 27.55 3.79
N GLU A 296 -25.36 28.05 2.56
CA GLU A 296 -25.61 29.45 2.23
C GLU A 296 -26.98 29.94 2.67
N ALA A 297 -27.94 29.05 2.75
CA ALA A 297 -29.32 29.39 3.08
C ALA A 297 -29.65 29.17 4.58
N VAL A 298 -28.65 28.92 5.44
CA VAL A 298 -28.85 28.60 6.88
C VAL A 298 -29.59 29.70 7.67
N PHE A 299 -29.57 30.93 7.19
CA PHE A 299 -30.36 32.03 7.78
C PHE A 299 -31.87 31.85 7.63
N GLY A 300 -32.31 31.03 6.67
CA GLY A 300 -33.71 30.65 6.43
C GLY A 300 -34.08 29.29 7.05
N ALA A 301 -33.26 28.77 7.94
CA ALA A 301 -33.55 27.52 8.65
C ALA A 301 -34.85 27.66 9.46
N ALA A 302 -35.82 26.79 9.16
CA ALA A 302 -37.15 26.80 9.79
C ALA A 302 -37.27 25.82 10.95
N PHE A 303 -36.61 24.66 10.86
CA PHE A 303 -36.62 23.61 11.88
C PHE A 303 -35.39 22.71 11.75
N ILE A 304 -35.16 21.83 12.73
CA ILE A 304 -34.22 20.73 12.61
C ILE A 304 -34.98 19.42 12.73
N SER A 305 -34.88 18.57 11.70
CA SER A 305 -35.44 17.22 11.74
C SER A 305 -34.43 16.23 12.30
N ILE A 306 -34.87 15.38 13.24
CA ILE A 306 -34.09 14.23 13.76
C ILE A 306 -34.84 12.93 13.49
N LEU A 307 -34.13 11.83 13.31
CA LEU A 307 -34.73 10.51 13.14
C LEU A 307 -35.33 9.99 14.44
N PRO A 308 -36.36 9.11 14.38
CA PRO A 308 -36.87 8.42 15.57
C PRO A 308 -35.83 7.57 16.29
N SER A 309 -34.79 7.14 15.59
CA SER A 309 -33.63 6.41 16.13
C SER A 309 -32.53 7.31 16.71
N HIS A 310 -32.66 8.63 16.65
CA HIS A 310 -31.65 9.57 17.09
C HIS A 310 -31.32 9.39 18.59
N HIS A 311 -30.05 9.45 18.95
CA HIS A 311 -29.57 9.17 20.30
C HIS A 311 -30.21 10.05 21.40
N LEU A 312 -30.62 11.27 21.08
CA LEU A 312 -31.31 12.16 22.02
C LEU A 312 -32.66 11.59 22.53
N LEU A 313 -33.33 10.73 21.76
CA LEU A 313 -34.55 10.06 22.19
C LEU A 313 -34.30 8.90 23.16
N HIS A 314 -33.14 8.25 23.07
CA HIS A 314 -32.88 6.96 23.72
C HIS A 314 -31.82 7.04 24.83
N GLY A 315 -31.11 8.16 24.96
CA GLY A 315 -30.04 8.36 25.94
C GLY A 315 -30.50 8.99 27.27
N SER A 316 -29.56 9.31 28.12
CA SER A 316 -29.77 10.07 29.36
C SER A 316 -29.82 11.60 29.14
N SER A 317 -30.18 12.01 27.92
CA SER A 317 -30.29 13.43 27.53
C SER A 317 -31.37 14.14 28.33
N PRO A 318 -31.13 15.38 28.82
CA PRO A 318 -32.16 16.21 29.49
C PRO A 318 -33.40 16.43 28.60
N VAL A 319 -33.24 16.45 27.28
CA VAL A 319 -34.36 16.65 26.33
C VAL A 319 -35.06 15.37 25.96
N GLY A 320 -34.47 14.21 26.23
CA GLY A 320 -34.93 12.87 25.80
C GLY A 320 -36.38 12.57 26.22
N PRO A 321 -36.81 12.77 27.47
CA PRO A 321 -38.20 12.55 27.94
C PRO A 321 -39.21 13.39 27.18
N THR A 322 -38.88 14.63 26.81
CA THR A 322 -39.73 15.53 26.06
C THR A 322 -39.82 15.13 24.60
N LEU A 323 -38.71 14.76 23.96
CA LEU A 323 -38.71 14.22 22.62
C LEU A 323 -39.49 12.92 22.53
N HIS A 324 -39.34 12.03 23.49
CA HIS A 324 -40.03 10.75 23.49
C HIS A 324 -41.57 10.90 23.62
N ARG A 325 -42.01 11.89 24.39
CA ARG A 325 -43.46 12.22 24.49
C ARG A 325 -44.06 12.75 23.20
N ALA A 326 -43.26 13.48 22.42
CA ALA A 326 -43.69 14.03 21.13
C ALA A 326 -43.68 13.03 19.98
N LEU A 327 -43.01 11.89 20.14
CA LEU A 327 -42.86 10.88 19.09
C LEU A 327 -44.21 10.29 18.64
N GLN A 328 -44.55 10.46 17.37
CA GLN A 328 -45.71 9.86 16.74
C GLN A 328 -45.25 8.98 15.56
N PRO A 329 -45.37 7.65 15.62
CA PRO A 329 -44.92 6.78 14.55
C PRO A 329 -45.53 7.13 13.19
N GLY A 330 -44.66 7.32 12.18
CA GLY A 330 -45.09 7.57 10.79
C GLY A 330 -45.60 9.00 10.53
N LYS A 331 -45.41 9.96 11.45
CA LYS A 331 -45.77 11.37 11.24
C LYS A 331 -44.65 12.30 11.75
N ASP A 332 -44.45 13.37 10.99
CA ASP A 332 -43.58 14.45 11.47
C ASP A 332 -44.21 15.09 12.70
N SER A 333 -43.42 15.16 13.78
CA SER A 333 -43.91 15.58 15.08
C SER A 333 -43.15 16.80 15.59
N LEU A 334 -43.85 17.91 15.81
CA LEU A 334 -43.30 19.12 16.45
C LEU A 334 -43.03 18.83 17.92
N THR A 335 -41.90 19.27 18.45
CA THR A 335 -41.55 19.08 19.86
C THR A 335 -41.48 20.43 20.61
N GLU A 336 -41.43 20.36 21.93
CA GLU A 336 -41.20 21.54 22.81
C GLU A 336 -39.70 21.89 22.94
N VAL A 337 -38.84 21.09 22.31
CA VAL A 337 -37.38 21.35 22.25
C VAL A 337 -37.09 22.30 21.11
N THR A 338 -36.33 23.34 21.39
CA THR A 338 -35.85 24.29 20.38
C THR A 338 -34.33 24.22 20.24
N ALA A 339 -33.83 24.61 19.08
CA ALA A 339 -32.43 24.71 18.75
C ALA A 339 -32.10 26.17 18.39
N LEU A 340 -31.05 26.71 18.97
CA LEU A 340 -30.62 28.09 18.68
C LEU A 340 -29.88 28.11 17.34
N ASN A 341 -30.43 28.85 16.36
CA ASN A 341 -29.69 29.17 15.14
C ASN A 341 -28.62 30.21 15.48
N MET A 342 -27.37 29.80 15.52
CA MET A 342 -26.23 30.61 15.97
C MET A 342 -25.89 31.77 15.01
N PHE A 343 -26.44 31.81 13.82
CA PHE A 343 -26.28 32.91 12.85
C PHE A 343 -27.33 34.01 13.03
N THR A 344 -28.57 33.64 13.33
CA THR A 344 -29.68 34.58 13.47
C THR A 344 -30.02 34.91 14.94
N GLY A 345 -29.59 34.06 15.88
CA GLY A 345 -30.00 34.12 17.27
C GLY A 345 -31.45 33.67 17.51
N GLN A 346 -32.14 33.19 16.48
CA GLN A 346 -33.54 32.70 16.60
C GLN A 346 -33.57 31.26 17.10
N GLU A 347 -34.62 30.95 17.84
CA GLU A 347 -34.93 29.57 18.23
C GLU A 347 -35.81 28.93 17.17
N ILE A 348 -35.35 27.79 16.63
CA ILE A 348 -36.06 26.98 15.67
C ILE A 348 -36.48 25.65 16.32
N PRO A 349 -37.67 25.13 16.03
CA PRO A 349 -38.15 23.89 16.65
C PRO A 349 -37.37 22.69 16.19
N VAL A 350 -37.21 21.70 17.08
CA VAL A 350 -36.77 20.34 16.74
C VAL A 350 -38.00 19.50 16.40
N VAL A 351 -37.94 18.82 15.26
CA VAL A 351 -39.02 17.99 14.69
C VAL A 351 -38.55 16.55 14.67
N ILE A 352 -39.35 15.59 15.12
CA ILE A 352 -39.07 14.16 14.90
C ILE A 352 -39.69 13.78 13.57
N SER A 353 -38.83 13.29 12.66
CA SER A 353 -39.24 12.94 11.30
C SER A 353 -40.11 11.71 11.26
N ALA A 354 -41.04 11.71 10.30
CA ALA A 354 -41.84 10.53 9.90
C ALA A 354 -40.95 9.45 9.21
N LYS A 355 -39.80 9.87 8.69
CA LYS A 355 -38.89 8.99 7.95
C LYS A 355 -38.14 8.04 8.91
N ALA A 356 -37.95 6.80 8.45
CA ALA A 356 -37.08 5.85 9.17
C ALA A 356 -35.59 6.14 8.98
N GLU A 357 -35.22 6.80 7.87
CA GLU A 357 -33.85 7.14 7.51
C GLU A 357 -33.80 8.40 6.64
N PHE A 358 -32.71 9.16 6.73
CA PHE A 358 -32.36 10.21 5.80
C PHE A 358 -31.40 9.68 4.73
N GLN A 359 -31.07 10.53 3.75
CA GLN A 359 -30.11 10.19 2.71
C GLN A 359 -28.72 9.92 3.30
N GLY A 360 -28.11 8.79 2.97
CA GLY A 360 -26.80 8.42 3.47
C GLY A 360 -26.83 7.97 4.93
N HIS A 361 -25.97 8.55 5.75
CA HIS A 361 -25.83 8.22 7.18
C HIS A 361 -26.29 9.35 8.11
N LEU A 362 -27.11 10.27 7.59
CA LEU A 362 -27.59 11.42 8.37
C LEU A 362 -28.63 10.96 9.40
N ASP A 363 -28.56 11.52 10.62
CA ASP A 363 -29.53 11.32 11.69
C ASP A 363 -30.26 12.62 12.09
N SER A 364 -29.72 13.76 11.61
CA SER A 364 -30.23 15.11 11.87
C SER A 364 -29.98 16.02 10.67
N VAL A 365 -31.00 16.74 10.21
CA VAL A 365 -30.94 17.64 9.05
C VAL A 365 -31.62 18.97 9.35
N ILE A 366 -31.11 20.05 8.76
CA ILE A 366 -31.71 21.39 8.86
C ILE A 366 -32.74 21.54 7.77
N GLY A 367 -33.97 21.80 8.14
CA GLY A 367 -35.05 22.11 7.19
C GLY A 367 -34.98 23.56 6.73
N ILE A 368 -34.72 23.76 5.42
CA ILE A 368 -34.60 25.09 4.79
C ILE A 368 -35.59 25.17 3.63
N PRO A 369 -36.82 25.70 3.84
CA PRO A 369 -37.87 25.72 2.86
C PRO A 369 -37.55 26.42 1.54
N ASP A 370 -36.67 27.41 1.53
CA ASP A 370 -36.25 28.10 0.31
C ASP A 370 -35.33 27.24 -0.59
N SER A 371 -34.71 26.22 -0.01
CA SER A 371 -33.77 25.34 -0.73
C SER A 371 -34.39 23.98 -1.05
N SER A 372 -35.50 23.60 -0.40
CA SER A 372 -36.12 22.28 -0.50
C SER A 372 -37.65 22.39 -0.48
N GLU A 373 -38.30 21.91 -1.56
CA GLU A 373 -39.76 21.82 -1.61
C GLU A 373 -40.30 20.87 -0.53
N GLU A 374 -39.59 19.82 -0.20
CA GLU A 374 -39.93 18.89 0.87
C GLU A 374 -39.98 19.60 2.21
N ASP A 375 -38.91 20.38 2.54
CA ASP A 375 -38.89 21.17 3.78
C ASP A 375 -39.99 22.21 3.85
N ALA A 376 -40.32 22.81 2.71
CA ALA A 376 -41.44 23.74 2.63
C ALA A 376 -42.80 23.04 2.90
N CYS A 377 -42.98 21.81 2.44
CA CYS A 377 -44.18 21.01 2.73
C CYS A 377 -44.24 20.64 4.22
N VAL A 378 -43.11 20.19 4.82
CA VAL A 378 -43.05 19.85 6.25
C VAL A 378 -43.34 21.10 7.11
N ALA A 379 -42.71 22.25 6.81
CA ALA A 379 -42.95 23.50 7.53
C ALA A 379 -44.40 23.94 7.49
N LYS A 380 -45.06 23.89 6.31
CA LYS A 380 -46.50 24.19 6.15
C LYS A 380 -47.36 23.22 6.94
N ALA A 381 -47.11 21.91 6.88
CA ALA A 381 -47.88 20.90 7.58
C ALA A 381 -47.80 21.06 9.11
N LEU A 382 -46.67 21.51 9.64
CA LEU A 382 -46.44 21.75 11.07
C LEU A 382 -46.78 23.18 11.51
N GLY A 383 -47.16 24.07 10.58
CA GLY A 383 -47.46 25.47 10.90
C GLY A 383 -46.23 26.29 11.28
N VAL A 384 -45.05 25.88 10.86
CA VAL A 384 -43.78 26.60 11.13
C VAL A 384 -43.55 27.68 10.08
N SER A 385 -43.39 28.91 10.49
CA SER A 385 -43.03 30.03 9.62
C SER A 385 -41.54 30.13 9.40
N TRP A 386 -41.13 30.67 8.26
CA TRP A 386 -39.71 30.90 7.93
C TRP A 386 -39.53 32.24 7.20
N ASN A 387 -38.34 32.77 7.23
CA ASN A 387 -37.95 33.95 6.48
C ASN A 387 -37.26 33.55 5.17
N PRO A 388 -37.81 34.02 4.00
CA PRO A 388 -37.14 33.78 2.72
C PRO A 388 -35.72 34.38 2.69
N VAL A 389 -34.77 33.60 2.22
CA VAL A 389 -33.35 34.01 2.15
C VAL A 389 -32.76 33.92 0.75
N LEU A 390 -33.46 33.31 -0.19
CA LEU A 390 -33.02 33.17 -1.58
C LEU A 390 -33.99 33.94 -2.49
N LYS A 391 -33.44 34.86 -3.31
CA LYS A 391 -34.18 35.59 -4.38
C LYS A 391 -33.63 35.13 -5.73
N ALA A 392 -34.50 34.60 -6.58
CA ALA A 392 -34.15 34.27 -7.95
C ALA A 392 -34.01 35.58 -8.77
N GLU A 393 -32.98 35.65 -9.59
CA GLU A 393 -32.72 36.73 -10.55
C GLU A 393 -33.19 36.32 -11.94
N GLU A 394 -33.37 37.30 -12.85
CA GLU A 394 -33.84 37.06 -14.21
C GLU A 394 -32.90 36.12 -15.04
N ASN A 395 -31.64 36.02 -14.66
CA ASN A 395 -30.65 35.16 -15.29
C ASN A 395 -30.60 33.73 -14.72
N GLY A 396 -31.51 33.39 -13.80
CA GLY A 396 -31.56 32.07 -13.13
C GLY A 396 -30.60 31.92 -11.95
N ALA A 397 -29.76 32.91 -11.65
CA ALA A 397 -28.92 32.92 -10.47
C ALA A 397 -29.74 33.25 -9.22
N HIS A 398 -29.25 32.86 -8.03
CA HIS A 398 -29.83 33.20 -6.75
C HIS A 398 -28.93 34.12 -5.96
N THR A 399 -29.52 35.17 -5.39
CA THR A 399 -28.87 36.14 -4.50
C THR A 399 -29.48 36.05 -3.11
N LEU A 400 -28.64 36.18 -2.08
CA LEU A 400 -29.09 36.14 -0.70
C LEU A 400 -29.83 37.42 -0.31
N ILE A 401 -30.96 37.23 0.37
CA ILE A 401 -31.73 38.29 1.05
C ILE A 401 -31.91 37.88 2.53
N ASN A 402 -32.20 38.82 3.41
CA ASN A 402 -32.44 38.58 4.83
C ASN A 402 -31.39 37.74 5.55
N SER A 403 -30.12 37.83 5.08
CA SER A 403 -29.00 37.01 5.55
C SER A 403 -27.90 37.85 6.22
N SER A 404 -28.30 38.87 6.98
CA SER A 404 -27.39 39.78 7.69
C SER A 404 -26.30 40.35 6.76
N GLU A 405 -25.02 40.26 7.13
CA GLU A 405 -23.85 40.73 6.37
C GLU A 405 -23.63 40.02 5.03
N PHE A 406 -24.28 38.87 4.81
CA PHE A 406 -24.20 38.12 3.54
C PHE A 406 -25.30 38.49 2.53
N THR A 407 -26.22 39.41 2.92
CA THR A 407 -27.27 39.91 2.03
C THR A 407 -26.65 40.58 0.80
N GLY A 408 -27.15 40.20 -0.39
CA GLY A 408 -26.66 40.69 -1.67
C GLY A 408 -25.52 39.86 -2.28
N GLN A 409 -24.96 38.89 -1.56
CA GLN A 409 -23.98 37.96 -2.12
C GLN A 409 -24.64 36.94 -3.04
N LYS A 410 -23.91 36.50 -4.07
CA LYS A 410 -24.33 35.35 -4.87
C LYS A 410 -24.25 34.07 -4.05
N ARG A 411 -25.08 33.09 -4.41
CA ARG A 411 -25.20 31.80 -3.69
C ARG A 411 -23.84 31.12 -3.47
N GLU A 412 -22.97 31.07 -4.49
CA GLU A 412 -21.66 30.41 -4.45
C GLU A 412 -20.66 31.15 -3.56
N GLU A 413 -20.71 32.49 -3.56
CA GLU A 413 -19.87 33.34 -2.69
C GLU A 413 -20.29 33.19 -1.23
N ALA A 414 -21.60 33.24 -0.98
CA ALA A 414 -22.17 33.09 0.35
C ALA A 414 -21.89 31.70 0.94
N PHE A 415 -21.97 30.64 0.13
CA PHE A 415 -21.60 29.29 0.53
C PHE A 415 -20.20 29.27 1.17
N SER A 416 -19.21 29.84 0.51
CA SER A 416 -17.83 29.89 1.01
C SER A 416 -17.67 30.75 2.24
N SER A 417 -18.28 31.94 2.24
CA SER A 417 -18.18 32.93 3.33
C SER A 417 -18.85 32.46 4.61
N ILE A 418 -20.05 31.88 4.52
CA ILE A 418 -20.81 31.39 5.68
C ILE A 418 -20.13 30.16 6.30
N THR A 419 -19.69 29.21 5.50
CA THR A 419 -18.98 28.02 6.02
C THR A 419 -17.65 28.39 6.64
N GLN A 420 -16.92 29.36 6.10
CA GLN A 420 -15.70 29.87 6.71
C GLN A 420 -15.99 30.53 8.07
N LYS A 421 -16.98 31.42 8.14
CA LYS A 421 -17.35 32.09 9.39
C LYS A 421 -17.80 31.12 10.47
N ALA A 422 -18.52 30.05 10.07
CA ALA A 422 -18.91 28.99 11.00
C ALA A 422 -17.68 28.30 11.61
N ARG A 423 -16.68 27.96 10.79
CA ARG A 423 -15.42 27.36 11.26
C ARG A 423 -14.66 28.27 12.23
N GLU A 424 -14.55 29.57 11.91
CA GLU A 424 -13.90 30.56 12.76
C GLU A 424 -14.57 30.70 14.14
N LYS A 425 -15.89 30.51 14.19
CA LYS A 425 -16.68 30.55 15.42
C LYS A 425 -16.85 29.18 16.10
N ASN A 426 -16.23 28.12 15.59
CA ASN A 426 -16.39 26.73 16.05
C ASN A 426 -17.85 26.22 16.01
N LEU A 427 -18.64 26.71 15.06
CA LEU A 427 -20.05 26.34 14.85
C LEU A 427 -20.22 25.24 13.78
N GLY A 428 -19.16 24.53 13.41
CA GLY A 428 -19.16 23.56 12.30
C GLY A 428 -18.72 24.19 10.99
N GLY A 429 -19.44 23.92 9.88
CA GLY A 429 -19.13 24.49 8.56
C GLY A 429 -18.00 23.79 7.81
N TYR A 430 -17.60 22.60 8.23
CA TYR A 430 -16.66 21.76 7.48
C TYR A 430 -17.40 21.00 6.40
N LEU A 431 -16.97 21.17 5.15
CA LEU A 431 -17.62 20.55 4.01
C LEU A 431 -17.40 19.05 4.00
N THR A 432 -18.49 18.30 3.95
CA THR A 432 -18.52 16.84 3.95
C THR A 432 -19.67 16.32 3.10
N SER A 433 -19.71 15.00 2.88
CA SER A 433 -20.82 14.34 2.21
C SER A 433 -21.79 13.72 3.22
N SER A 434 -23.02 13.46 2.79
CA SER A 434 -24.01 12.71 3.57
C SER A 434 -23.65 11.23 3.79
N LYS A 435 -22.67 10.72 3.03
CA LYS A 435 -22.22 9.31 3.09
C LYS A 435 -21.15 9.05 4.11
N LEU A 436 -20.38 10.08 4.50
CA LEU A 436 -19.21 9.92 5.37
C LEU A 436 -19.58 10.15 6.83
N ARG A 437 -19.11 9.25 7.69
CA ARG A 437 -19.20 9.38 9.14
C ARG A 437 -17.83 9.61 9.75
N ASP A 438 -17.84 10.11 10.98
CA ASP A 438 -16.63 10.18 11.80
C ASP A 438 -16.12 8.78 12.14
N TRP A 439 -14.81 8.66 12.29
CA TRP A 439 -14.15 7.38 12.52
C TRP A 439 -14.41 6.87 13.93
N LEU A 440 -15.17 5.80 14.06
CA LEU A 440 -15.46 5.10 15.31
C LEU A 440 -14.23 4.27 15.75
N ILE A 441 -13.56 4.71 16.81
CA ILE A 441 -12.31 4.09 17.26
C ILE A 441 -12.45 3.17 18.47
N SER A 442 -13.51 3.28 19.25
CA SER A 442 -13.70 2.43 20.44
C SER A 442 -13.88 0.97 20.10
N ARG A 443 -13.12 0.09 20.77
CA ARG A 443 -13.28 -1.36 20.69
C ARG A 443 -13.32 -1.96 22.11
N GLN A 444 -14.30 -2.80 22.39
CA GLN A 444 -14.52 -3.45 23.68
C GLN A 444 -13.62 -4.69 23.79
N ARG A 445 -12.30 -4.46 23.65
CA ARG A 445 -11.27 -5.51 23.62
C ARG A 445 -10.14 -5.21 24.61
N TYR A 446 -9.42 -6.26 25.01
CA TYR A 446 -8.25 -6.13 25.90
C TYR A 446 -7.00 -5.75 25.12
N TRP A 447 -6.69 -6.49 24.03
CA TRP A 447 -5.44 -6.34 23.31
C TRP A 447 -5.54 -5.26 22.23
N GLY A 448 -5.27 -4.04 22.61
CA GLY A 448 -5.30 -2.86 21.76
C GLY A 448 -4.64 -1.66 22.44
N THR A 449 -4.40 -0.61 21.69
CA THR A 449 -3.87 0.64 22.21
C THR A 449 -4.91 1.29 23.14
N PRO A 450 -4.63 1.48 24.46
CA PRO A 450 -5.57 2.09 25.38
C PRO A 450 -5.94 3.51 24.97
N ILE A 451 -7.22 3.86 25.10
CA ILE A 451 -7.68 5.25 24.92
C ILE A 451 -7.26 6.05 26.17
N PRO A 452 -6.38 7.05 26.04
CA PRO A 452 -5.76 7.71 27.20
C PRO A 452 -6.66 8.81 27.76
N ILE A 453 -7.84 8.40 28.22
CA ILE A 453 -8.85 9.26 28.89
C ILE A 453 -9.14 8.72 30.27
N VAL A 454 -9.41 9.64 31.19
CA VAL A 454 -9.87 9.36 32.55
C VAL A 454 -11.23 10.02 32.74
N HIS A 455 -12.23 9.24 33.13
CA HIS A 455 -13.59 9.69 33.43
C HIS A 455 -13.72 10.14 34.89
N CYS A 456 -13.89 11.42 35.10
CA CYS A 456 -14.09 12.01 36.41
C CYS A 456 -15.55 12.46 36.57
N LYS A 457 -16.20 12.17 37.70
CA LYS A 457 -17.57 12.60 37.96
C LYS A 457 -17.74 14.13 37.98
N SER A 458 -16.71 14.85 38.48
CA SER A 458 -16.73 16.32 38.60
C SER A 458 -16.21 17.05 37.36
N CYS A 459 -15.19 16.47 36.68
CA CYS A 459 -14.51 17.13 35.55
C CYS A 459 -14.95 16.63 34.19
N GLY A 460 -15.76 15.57 34.14
CA GLY A 460 -16.06 14.85 32.88
C GLY A 460 -14.87 14.05 32.38
N PRO A 461 -14.77 13.79 31.05
CA PRO A 461 -13.62 13.16 30.44
C PRO A 461 -12.39 14.08 30.51
N VAL A 462 -11.26 13.56 31.00
CA VAL A 462 -9.99 14.29 31.14
C VAL A 462 -8.89 13.48 30.45
N ALA A 463 -8.12 14.13 29.61
CA ALA A 463 -6.97 13.48 28.95
C ALA A 463 -5.87 13.13 29.97
N VAL A 464 -5.23 11.98 29.79
CA VAL A 464 -4.04 11.59 30.54
C VAL A 464 -2.90 12.57 30.20
N PRO A 465 -2.19 13.13 31.19
CA PRO A 465 -1.05 14.01 30.93
C PRO A 465 0.02 13.34 30.06
N VAL A 466 0.74 14.15 29.26
CA VAL A 466 1.76 13.63 28.33
C VAL A 466 2.88 12.89 29.07
N GLU A 467 3.24 13.36 30.26
CA GLU A 467 4.25 12.76 31.14
C GLU A 467 3.86 11.38 31.69
N ASP A 468 2.56 11.08 31.76
CA ASP A 468 2.03 9.80 32.24
C ASP A 468 1.77 8.77 31.10
N LEU A 469 2.16 9.12 29.89
CA LEU A 469 2.04 8.22 28.73
C LEU A 469 3.30 7.37 28.55
N PRO A 470 3.12 6.13 28.04
CA PRO A 470 1.90 5.45 27.57
C PRO A 470 1.05 4.90 28.71
N VAL A 471 -0.26 4.82 28.50
CA VAL A 471 -1.10 3.99 29.35
C VAL A 471 -0.79 2.51 29.09
N MET A 472 -0.22 1.83 30.09
CA MET A 472 0.13 0.41 29.97
C MET A 472 -1.06 -0.48 30.28
N LEU A 473 -1.26 -1.54 29.47
CA LEU A 473 -2.25 -2.57 29.75
C LEU A 473 -1.86 -3.39 31.00
N PRO A 474 -2.81 -3.71 31.88
CA PRO A 474 -2.55 -4.59 33.03
C PRO A 474 -2.44 -6.04 32.57
N LYS A 475 -1.64 -6.85 33.26
CA LYS A 475 -1.71 -8.30 33.09
C LYS A 475 -3.02 -8.83 33.68
N VAL A 476 -3.79 -9.58 32.89
CA VAL A 476 -5.06 -10.18 33.31
C VAL A 476 -4.91 -11.69 33.50
N PRO A 477 -5.50 -12.28 34.58
CA PRO A 477 -5.21 -13.67 34.96
C PRO A 477 -5.68 -14.72 33.96
N SER A 478 -6.72 -14.49 33.22
CA SER A 478 -7.15 -15.36 32.11
C SER A 478 -8.11 -14.63 31.16
N LEU A 479 -7.91 -14.84 29.86
CA LEU A 479 -8.84 -14.50 28.79
C LEU A 479 -9.66 -15.74 28.47
N SER A 480 -10.65 -16.09 29.31
CA SER A 480 -11.54 -17.21 29.04
C SER A 480 -12.72 -16.78 28.19
N GLY A 481 -12.64 -17.06 26.90
CA GLY A 481 -13.74 -16.88 25.95
C GLY A 481 -13.80 -15.48 25.31
N ARG A 482 -14.59 -15.37 24.24
CA ARG A 482 -14.89 -14.12 23.52
C ARG A 482 -15.92 -13.29 24.30
N ARG A 483 -15.54 -12.78 25.49
CA ARG A 483 -16.42 -11.97 26.35
C ARG A 483 -15.98 -10.50 26.32
N ALA A 484 -16.83 -9.63 26.86
CA ALA A 484 -16.53 -8.21 27.06
C ALA A 484 -15.14 -7.99 27.67
N SER A 485 -14.48 -6.89 27.30
CA SER A 485 -13.11 -6.55 27.72
C SER A 485 -12.88 -6.77 29.22
N PRO A 486 -11.87 -7.55 29.63
CA PRO A 486 -11.53 -7.76 31.03
C PRO A 486 -11.04 -6.49 31.73
N LEU A 487 -10.74 -5.42 30.99
CA LEU A 487 -10.33 -4.11 31.53
C LEU A 487 -11.41 -3.51 32.43
N GLN A 488 -12.69 -3.78 32.16
CA GLN A 488 -13.79 -3.30 33.02
C GLN A 488 -13.76 -3.90 34.43
N ALA A 489 -13.25 -5.13 34.56
CA ALA A 489 -13.13 -5.85 35.82
C ALA A 489 -11.76 -5.61 36.49
N ALA A 490 -10.81 -4.99 35.84
CA ALA A 490 -9.47 -4.72 36.38
C ALA A 490 -9.46 -3.47 37.27
N HIS A 491 -10.09 -3.54 38.46
CA HIS A 491 -10.29 -2.39 39.36
C HIS A 491 -9.01 -1.67 39.74
N GLU A 492 -7.94 -2.42 40.05
CA GLU A 492 -6.63 -1.84 40.41
C GLU A 492 -6.03 -0.98 39.31
N TRP A 493 -6.30 -1.32 38.07
CA TRP A 493 -5.83 -0.56 36.91
C TRP A 493 -6.84 0.55 36.51
N LYS A 494 -8.12 0.24 36.57
CA LYS A 494 -9.18 1.13 36.11
C LYS A 494 -9.36 2.34 37.04
N ASP A 495 -9.39 2.12 38.37
CA ASP A 495 -9.64 3.17 39.33
C ASP A 495 -8.36 3.99 39.55
N CYS A 496 -8.43 5.29 39.36
CA CYS A 496 -7.28 6.20 39.40
C CYS A 496 -7.68 7.60 39.87
N PRO A 497 -6.73 8.43 40.32
CA PRO A 497 -7.02 9.84 40.58
C PRO A 497 -7.22 10.62 39.30
N CYS A 498 -8.16 11.55 39.29
CA CYS A 498 -8.35 12.48 38.17
C CYS A 498 -7.10 13.38 37.97
N PRO A 499 -6.55 13.47 36.75
CA PRO A 499 -5.40 14.33 36.49
C PRO A 499 -5.65 15.81 36.85
N ARG A 500 -6.90 16.31 36.69
CA ARG A 500 -7.26 17.70 36.89
C ARG A 500 -7.57 18.04 38.37
N CYS A 501 -8.51 17.30 38.97
CA CYS A 501 -8.98 17.62 40.32
C CYS A 501 -8.46 16.69 41.42
N LYS A 502 -7.69 15.66 41.06
CA LYS A 502 -7.14 14.61 41.93
C LYS A 502 -8.18 13.77 42.68
N GLY A 503 -9.48 13.99 42.46
CA GLY A 503 -10.58 13.19 43.02
C GLY A 503 -10.68 11.80 42.38
N PRO A 504 -11.57 10.92 42.88
CA PRO A 504 -11.76 9.57 42.35
C PRO A 504 -12.23 9.63 40.90
N ALA A 505 -11.60 8.82 40.05
CA ALA A 505 -11.91 8.75 38.63
C ALA A 505 -11.59 7.35 38.07
N GLN A 506 -11.95 7.10 36.83
CA GLN A 506 -11.75 5.80 36.19
C GLN A 506 -11.13 5.98 34.81
N ARG A 507 -10.15 5.13 34.46
CA ARG A 507 -9.61 5.05 33.12
C ARG A 507 -10.67 4.56 32.15
N GLU A 508 -10.56 5.01 30.89
CA GLU A 508 -11.29 4.40 29.80
C GLU A 508 -10.91 2.92 29.64
N THR A 509 -11.89 2.06 29.43
CA THR A 509 -11.70 0.61 29.32
C THR A 509 -11.80 0.07 27.90
N ASP A 510 -12.24 0.90 26.96
CA ASP A 510 -12.16 0.59 25.52
C ASP A 510 -10.73 0.81 25.02
N THR A 511 -10.33 0.04 24.06
CA THR A 511 -9.09 0.20 23.30
C THR A 511 -9.38 0.77 21.92
N MET A 512 -8.35 1.30 21.27
CA MET A 512 -8.49 1.87 19.94
C MET A 512 -8.61 0.79 18.87
N ASP A 513 -9.29 1.12 17.78
CA ASP A 513 -9.26 0.36 16.53
C ASP A 513 -7.79 0.19 16.06
N THR A 514 -7.47 -1.00 15.57
CA THR A 514 -6.14 -1.34 15.03
C THR A 514 -5.68 -0.36 13.94
N PHE A 515 -6.60 0.16 13.13
CA PHE A 515 -6.28 1.14 12.08
C PHE A 515 -5.73 2.47 12.61
N VAL A 516 -5.91 2.80 13.89
CA VAL A 516 -5.30 3.99 14.48
C VAL A 516 -3.79 3.87 14.48
N ASP A 517 -3.26 2.70 14.83
CA ASP A 517 -1.83 2.42 14.78
C ASP A 517 -1.31 2.36 13.34
N SER A 518 -2.07 1.72 12.45
CA SER A 518 -1.71 1.60 11.02
C SER A 518 -1.75 2.94 10.26
N ALA A 519 -2.46 3.95 10.78
CA ALA A 519 -2.64 5.23 10.09
C ALA A 519 -1.41 6.15 10.10
N TRP A 520 -0.35 5.86 10.90
CA TRP A 520 0.79 6.78 11.05
C TRP A 520 2.17 6.12 11.15
N TYR A 521 2.26 4.78 11.12
CA TYR A 521 3.52 4.04 11.29
C TYR A 521 4.61 4.49 10.30
N TYR A 522 4.24 4.96 9.13
CA TYR A 522 5.15 5.49 8.12
C TYR A 522 5.89 6.75 8.60
N PHE A 523 5.27 7.57 9.46
CA PHE A 523 5.95 8.66 10.14
C PHE A 523 6.90 8.14 11.22
N ARG A 524 6.45 7.17 12.02
CA ARG A 524 7.24 6.62 13.11
C ARG A 524 8.56 6.00 12.63
N TYR A 525 8.56 5.36 11.48
CA TYR A 525 9.79 4.81 10.89
C TYR A 525 10.83 5.87 10.53
N THR A 526 10.47 7.12 10.39
CA THR A 526 11.43 8.20 10.15
C THR A 526 12.24 8.54 11.41
N ASP A 527 11.68 8.31 12.61
CA ASP A 527 12.31 8.59 13.91
C ASP A 527 11.85 7.61 15.01
N PRO A 528 12.22 6.32 14.90
CA PRO A 528 11.65 5.25 15.73
C PRO A 528 12.08 5.29 17.19
N HIS A 529 13.23 5.91 17.51
CA HIS A 529 13.82 5.93 18.84
C HIS A 529 13.46 7.18 19.66
N ASN A 530 12.65 8.08 19.11
CA ASN A 530 12.22 9.28 19.81
C ASN A 530 11.29 8.92 20.97
N GLN A 531 11.73 9.25 22.18
CA GLN A 531 10.99 8.98 23.42
C GLN A 531 10.09 10.16 23.86
N LEU A 532 10.33 11.35 23.30
CA LEU A 532 9.68 12.59 23.72
C LEU A 532 8.51 12.98 22.82
N ARG A 533 8.58 12.59 21.53
CA ARG A 533 7.61 12.97 20.50
C ARG A 533 7.32 11.77 19.59
N PRO A 534 6.19 11.76 18.88
CA PRO A 534 5.91 10.73 17.90
C PRO A 534 7.01 10.60 16.85
N PHE A 535 7.55 11.74 16.41
CA PHE A 535 8.70 11.88 15.51
C PHE A 535 9.20 13.33 15.51
N GLN A 536 10.42 13.53 15.09
CA GLN A 536 11.00 14.86 14.88
C GLN A 536 10.63 15.37 13.48
N ARG A 537 10.09 16.58 13.40
CA ARG A 537 9.65 17.20 12.16
C ARG A 537 10.72 17.19 11.06
N SER A 538 11.96 17.56 11.38
CA SER A 538 13.05 17.60 10.40
C SER A 538 13.37 16.23 9.80
N LEU A 539 13.26 15.15 10.58
CA LEU A 539 13.45 13.78 10.10
C LEU A 539 12.25 13.31 9.26
N ALA A 540 11.03 13.63 9.69
CA ALA A 540 9.84 13.35 8.92
C ALA A 540 9.87 14.11 7.59
N ASP A 541 10.15 15.42 7.59
CA ASP A 541 10.22 16.25 6.38
C ASP A 541 11.35 15.79 5.41
N HIS A 542 12.44 15.21 5.95
CA HIS A 542 13.50 14.64 5.11
C HIS A 542 13.04 13.39 4.36
N TRP A 543 12.33 12.45 5.04
CA TRP A 543 11.94 11.18 4.45
C TRP A 543 10.60 11.22 3.73
N MET A 544 9.65 12.03 4.20
CA MET A 544 8.31 12.13 3.62
C MET A 544 8.26 13.03 2.36
N PRO A 545 7.29 12.80 1.49
CA PRO A 545 6.39 11.65 1.46
C PRO A 545 7.12 10.35 1.10
N VAL A 546 6.49 9.20 1.40
CA VAL A 546 6.94 7.88 0.93
C VAL A 546 6.95 7.88 -0.60
N ASP A 547 8.05 7.47 -1.21
CA ASP A 547 8.18 7.51 -2.67
C ASP A 547 7.38 6.40 -3.36
N VAL A 548 7.38 5.17 -2.78
CA VAL A 548 6.55 4.06 -3.26
C VAL A 548 5.96 3.31 -2.07
N TYR A 549 4.64 3.21 -2.03
CA TYR A 549 3.89 2.47 -1.03
C TYR A 549 3.27 1.22 -1.65
N ILE A 550 3.56 0.03 -1.07
CA ILE A 550 3.25 -1.27 -1.66
C ILE A 550 2.33 -2.04 -0.73
N GLY A 551 1.16 -2.46 -1.23
CA GLY A 551 0.21 -3.23 -0.42
C GLY A 551 -0.96 -3.81 -1.19
N GLY A 552 -1.84 -4.53 -0.46
CA GLY A 552 -3.00 -5.17 -1.03
C GLY A 552 -4.13 -4.19 -1.37
N LYS A 553 -4.90 -4.50 -2.40
CA LYS A 553 -6.04 -3.69 -2.86
C LYS A 553 -7.16 -3.55 -1.82
N GLU A 554 -7.26 -4.47 -0.88
CA GLU A 554 -8.24 -4.43 0.20
C GLU A 554 -8.07 -3.24 1.14
N HIS A 555 -6.89 -2.61 1.12
CA HIS A 555 -6.58 -1.44 1.92
C HIS A 555 -6.77 -0.10 1.18
N ALA A 556 -7.20 -0.16 -0.09
CA ALA A 556 -7.35 1.02 -0.95
C ALA A 556 -8.39 2.04 -0.46
N VAL A 557 -9.38 1.63 0.34
CA VAL A 557 -10.38 2.52 0.93
C VAL A 557 -10.02 2.85 2.38
N MET A 558 -10.19 1.91 3.31
CA MET A 558 -10.11 2.17 4.75
C MET A 558 -8.74 2.68 5.21
N HIS A 559 -7.72 1.85 5.08
CA HIS A 559 -6.39 2.19 5.58
C HIS A 559 -5.82 3.46 4.94
N LEU A 560 -5.92 3.58 3.60
CA LEU A 560 -5.40 4.75 2.90
C LEU A 560 -6.17 6.02 3.24
N TYR A 561 -7.48 5.95 3.45
CA TYR A 561 -8.28 7.08 3.91
C TYR A 561 -7.79 7.58 5.27
N TYR A 562 -7.62 6.68 6.23
CA TYR A 562 -7.15 7.04 7.57
C TYR A 562 -5.70 7.53 7.60
N ALA A 563 -4.82 6.92 6.81
CA ALA A 563 -3.44 7.38 6.68
C ALA A 563 -3.36 8.79 6.09
N ARG A 564 -4.14 9.08 5.04
CA ARG A 564 -4.23 10.42 4.44
C ARG A 564 -4.81 11.44 5.43
N PHE A 565 -5.92 11.09 6.08
CA PHE A 565 -6.53 11.93 7.11
C PHE A 565 -5.51 12.32 8.19
N LEU A 566 -4.78 11.34 8.74
CA LEU A 566 -3.83 11.63 9.80
C LEU A 566 -2.64 12.47 9.31
N SER A 567 -2.21 12.28 8.07
CA SER A 567 -1.18 13.13 7.45
C SER A 567 -1.66 14.58 7.29
N HIS A 568 -2.90 14.81 6.84
CA HIS A 568 -3.51 16.13 6.76
C HIS A 568 -3.60 16.79 8.14
N PHE A 569 -4.03 16.03 9.15
CA PHE A 569 -4.06 16.51 10.53
C PHE A 569 -2.66 16.89 11.04
N CYS A 570 -1.65 16.04 10.85
CA CYS A 570 -0.27 16.35 11.24
C CYS A 570 0.27 17.61 10.54
N LYS A 571 -0.10 17.83 9.28
CA LYS A 571 0.24 19.04 8.54
C LYS A 571 -0.39 20.27 9.18
N ASP A 572 -1.68 20.22 9.51
CA ASP A 572 -2.39 21.35 10.12
C ASP A 572 -1.88 21.66 11.54
N GLN A 573 -1.39 20.63 12.26
CA GLN A 573 -0.70 20.81 13.55
C GLN A 573 0.78 21.26 13.40
N GLY A 574 1.27 21.46 12.17
CA GLY A 574 2.64 21.89 11.95
C GLY A 574 3.71 20.82 12.22
N LEU A 575 3.31 19.55 12.34
CA LEU A 575 4.20 18.43 12.63
C LEU A 575 4.96 17.96 11.38
N VAL A 576 4.41 18.20 10.19
CA VAL A 576 5.01 17.84 8.90
C VAL A 576 4.75 18.93 7.87
N SER A 577 5.55 18.95 6.80
CA SER A 577 5.41 19.90 5.69
C SER A 577 4.53 19.40 4.56
N ASN A 578 4.46 18.11 4.34
CA ASN A 578 3.67 17.49 3.28
C ASN A 578 2.27 17.08 3.78
N ARG A 579 1.27 17.27 2.93
CA ARG A 579 -0.12 16.91 3.26
C ARG A 579 -0.43 15.46 2.93
N GLU A 580 -0.02 14.97 1.76
CA GLU A 580 -0.21 13.59 1.34
C GLU A 580 0.97 12.69 1.73
N PRO A 581 0.71 11.50 2.30
CA PRO A 581 1.78 10.64 2.83
C PRO A 581 2.52 9.83 1.75
N PHE A 582 1.89 9.52 0.62
CA PHE A 582 2.40 8.59 -0.38
C PHE A 582 2.37 9.21 -1.78
N LYS A 583 3.52 9.24 -2.49
CA LYS A 583 3.59 9.72 -3.87
C LYS A 583 2.98 8.74 -4.86
N LYS A 584 3.43 7.49 -4.79
CA LYS A 584 3.06 6.43 -5.72
C LYS A 584 2.55 5.21 -4.96
N LEU A 585 1.45 4.64 -5.44
CA LEU A 585 0.92 3.38 -4.93
C LEU A 585 1.23 2.24 -5.90
N LEU A 586 1.70 1.14 -5.35
CA LEU A 586 1.78 -0.14 -6.05
C LEU A 586 0.80 -1.10 -5.37
N VAL A 587 -0.40 -1.18 -5.93
CA VAL A 587 -1.45 -2.06 -5.44
C VAL A 587 -1.21 -3.45 -5.98
N GLN A 588 -0.75 -4.36 -5.12
CA GLN A 588 -0.43 -5.71 -5.54
C GLN A 588 -1.63 -6.65 -5.54
N GLY A 589 -1.63 -7.59 -6.51
CA GLY A 589 -2.56 -8.72 -6.54
C GLY A 589 -2.19 -9.79 -5.50
N LEU A 590 -3.16 -10.62 -5.17
CA LEU A 590 -3.02 -11.66 -4.14
C LEU A 590 -2.30 -12.90 -4.66
N ILE A 591 -1.64 -13.64 -3.77
CA ILE A 591 -1.33 -15.04 -4.04
C ILE A 591 -2.49 -15.89 -3.50
N LYS A 592 -3.13 -16.64 -4.40
CA LYS A 592 -4.25 -17.53 -4.12
C LYS A 592 -3.78 -18.97 -4.00
N GLY A 593 -4.27 -19.66 -2.98
CA GLY A 593 -4.06 -21.08 -2.76
C GLY A 593 -5.30 -21.89 -3.11
N GLN A 594 -5.10 -23.15 -3.48
CA GLN A 594 -6.18 -24.09 -3.67
C GLN A 594 -6.87 -24.33 -2.33
N THR A 595 -8.17 -24.07 -2.27
CA THR A 595 -8.98 -24.14 -1.05
C THR A 595 -10.00 -25.25 -1.19
N PHE A 596 -10.11 -26.07 -0.18
CA PHE A 596 -11.00 -27.23 -0.13
C PHE A 596 -12.08 -26.98 0.90
N ARG A 597 -13.34 -27.03 0.48
CA ARG A 597 -14.47 -26.75 1.33
C ARG A 597 -15.55 -27.81 1.15
N VAL A 598 -16.05 -28.38 2.25
CA VAL A 598 -17.21 -29.28 2.21
C VAL A 598 -18.39 -28.54 1.62
N ALA A 599 -19.04 -29.13 0.59
CA ALA A 599 -20.13 -28.49 -0.15
C ALA A 599 -21.30 -28.15 0.77
N GLU A 600 -21.65 -29.04 1.68
CA GLU A 600 -22.63 -28.84 2.74
C GLU A 600 -21.96 -28.50 4.06
N GLY A 601 -22.35 -27.41 4.70
CA GLY A 601 -21.81 -26.99 6.02
C GLY A 601 -20.56 -26.10 5.98
N GLY A 602 -19.96 -25.88 4.80
CA GLY A 602 -18.94 -24.85 4.57
C GLY A 602 -17.59 -25.04 5.28
N GLN A 603 -17.32 -26.17 5.91
CA GLN A 603 -16.06 -26.45 6.61
C GLN A 603 -14.87 -26.46 5.65
N HIS A 604 -13.79 -25.73 5.98
CA HIS A 604 -12.53 -25.79 5.25
C HIS A 604 -11.72 -27.02 5.67
N LEU A 605 -11.11 -27.67 4.69
CA LEU A 605 -10.32 -28.88 4.85
C LEU A 605 -8.86 -28.63 4.46
N ARG A 606 -7.96 -29.39 5.06
CA ARG A 606 -6.58 -29.52 4.58
C ARG A 606 -6.54 -30.44 3.36
N ARG A 607 -5.50 -30.30 2.54
CA ARG A 607 -5.33 -31.11 1.33
C ARG A 607 -5.27 -32.62 1.63
N ASP A 608 -4.66 -33.03 2.74
CA ASP A 608 -4.53 -34.43 3.18
C ASP A 608 -5.86 -35.03 3.65
N GLU A 609 -6.85 -34.19 4.00
CA GLU A 609 -8.20 -34.61 4.36
C GLU A 609 -9.12 -34.81 3.14
N VAL A 610 -8.61 -34.58 1.92
CA VAL A 610 -9.37 -34.71 0.66
C VAL A 610 -8.88 -35.90 -0.12
N ASP A 611 -9.81 -36.69 -0.63
CA ASP A 611 -9.55 -37.80 -1.55
C ASP A 611 -9.83 -37.33 -2.99
N PHE A 612 -8.81 -37.45 -3.85
CA PHE A 612 -8.83 -37.09 -5.27
C PHE A 612 -8.83 -38.32 -6.21
N THR A 613 -9.01 -39.52 -5.67
CA THR A 613 -8.93 -40.77 -6.48
C THR A 613 -10.18 -40.94 -7.33
N GLY A 614 -11.32 -40.37 -6.96
CA GLY A 614 -12.56 -40.40 -7.71
C GLY A 614 -12.67 -39.27 -8.75
N PRO A 615 -13.74 -39.25 -9.58
CA PRO A 615 -14.02 -38.21 -10.55
C PRO A 615 -14.27 -36.83 -9.90
N GLU A 616 -14.79 -36.81 -8.70
CA GLU A 616 -14.99 -35.61 -7.87
C GLU A 616 -14.27 -35.74 -6.54
N PRO A 617 -13.68 -34.65 -6.02
CA PRO A 617 -12.99 -34.67 -4.75
C PRO A 617 -13.99 -34.82 -3.61
N VAL A 618 -13.68 -35.71 -2.65
CA VAL A 618 -14.51 -35.99 -1.48
C VAL A 618 -13.68 -35.91 -0.19
N GLN A 619 -14.33 -35.59 0.93
CA GLN A 619 -13.71 -35.60 2.25
C GLN A 619 -13.39 -37.04 2.67
N ARG A 620 -12.14 -37.32 3.01
CA ARG A 620 -11.70 -38.61 3.54
C ARG A 620 -12.48 -38.98 4.80
N GLY A 621 -12.89 -40.22 4.87
CA GLY A 621 -13.61 -40.78 6.01
C GLY A 621 -15.12 -40.51 6.04
N THR A 622 -15.59 -39.42 5.45
CA THR A 622 -17.03 -39.07 5.42
C THR A 622 -17.68 -39.24 4.04
N GLY A 623 -16.88 -39.18 2.95
CA GLY A 623 -17.39 -39.26 1.58
C GLY A 623 -18.15 -37.98 1.12
N ARG A 624 -18.18 -36.91 1.92
CA ARG A 624 -18.87 -35.66 1.57
C ARG A 624 -18.18 -34.98 0.38
N GLN A 625 -18.95 -34.44 -0.53
CA GLN A 625 -18.47 -33.72 -1.69
C GLN A 625 -17.67 -32.49 -1.26
N VAL A 626 -16.53 -32.24 -1.93
CA VAL A 626 -15.63 -31.11 -1.65
C VAL A 626 -15.60 -30.17 -2.85
N LYS A 627 -15.93 -28.90 -2.62
CA LYS A 627 -15.74 -27.83 -3.60
C LYS A 627 -14.31 -27.35 -3.56
N VAL A 628 -13.66 -27.30 -4.71
CA VAL A 628 -12.30 -26.78 -4.87
C VAL A 628 -12.34 -25.41 -5.51
N THR A 629 -11.75 -24.41 -4.83
CA THR A 629 -11.71 -23.00 -5.30
C THR A 629 -10.30 -22.44 -5.15
N TRP A 630 -10.02 -21.33 -5.85
CA TRP A 630 -8.79 -20.55 -5.67
C TRP A 630 -9.11 -19.30 -4.86
N GLU A 631 -8.59 -19.24 -3.64
CA GLU A 631 -8.90 -18.15 -2.72
C GLU A 631 -7.61 -17.55 -2.14
N LYS A 632 -7.71 -16.30 -1.63
CA LYS A 632 -6.63 -15.66 -0.87
C LYS A 632 -6.10 -16.63 0.18
N MET A 633 -4.77 -16.80 0.23
CA MET A 633 -4.14 -17.62 1.26
C MET A 633 -4.45 -17.08 2.65
N SER A 634 -4.95 -17.95 3.52
CA SER A 634 -5.18 -17.63 4.92
C SER A 634 -5.07 -18.89 5.79
N LYS A 635 -4.80 -18.69 7.07
CA LYS A 635 -4.66 -19.78 8.04
C LYS A 635 -5.97 -20.51 8.30
N SER A 636 -7.07 -19.75 8.39
CA SER A 636 -8.42 -20.30 8.63
C SER A 636 -8.94 -21.14 7.48
N LYS A 637 -8.41 -21.00 6.29
CA LYS A 637 -8.78 -21.78 5.09
C LYS A 637 -7.84 -22.95 4.82
N HIS A 638 -6.80 -23.12 5.63
CA HIS A 638 -5.78 -24.16 5.49
C HIS A 638 -5.10 -24.23 4.12
N ASN A 639 -5.11 -23.12 3.38
CA ASN A 639 -4.56 -22.99 2.03
C ASN A 639 -3.26 -22.18 1.97
N GLY A 640 -2.73 -21.76 3.13
CA GLY A 640 -1.47 -21.04 3.23
C GLY A 640 -0.28 -21.99 3.16
N LEU A 641 0.78 -21.58 2.44
CA LEU A 641 2.02 -22.32 2.29
C LEU A 641 3.13 -21.61 3.06
N ASP A 642 3.90 -22.34 3.89
CA ASP A 642 5.03 -21.77 4.62
C ASP A 642 6.15 -21.39 3.63
N PRO A 643 6.62 -20.15 3.63
CA PRO A 643 7.70 -19.72 2.76
C PRO A 643 9.01 -20.51 2.95
N ARG A 644 9.29 -21.01 4.15
CA ARG A 644 10.49 -21.80 4.44
C ARG A 644 10.50 -23.12 3.69
N GLU A 645 9.35 -23.77 3.55
CA GLU A 645 9.22 -25.02 2.76
C GLU A 645 9.53 -24.76 1.28
N VAL A 646 9.04 -23.64 0.74
CA VAL A 646 9.29 -23.22 -0.63
C VAL A 646 10.78 -22.91 -0.86
N VAL A 647 11.41 -22.17 0.06
CA VAL A 647 12.85 -21.87 -0.01
C VAL A 647 13.68 -23.15 0.11
N GLN A 648 13.33 -24.05 1.02
CA GLN A 648 14.03 -25.34 1.17
C GLN A 648 13.97 -26.19 -0.10
N GLN A 649 12.83 -26.17 -0.80
CA GLN A 649 12.63 -26.95 -2.02
C GLN A 649 13.28 -26.30 -3.26
N TYR A 650 13.09 -25.00 -3.45
CA TYR A 650 13.42 -24.33 -4.71
C TYR A 650 14.56 -23.32 -4.60
N GLY A 651 14.90 -22.87 -3.39
CA GLY A 651 15.84 -21.80 -3.11
C GLY A 651 15.21 -20.41 -3.06
N THR A 652 15.91 -19.49 -2.39
CA THR A 652 15.48 -18.10 -2.14
C THR A 652 15.33 -17.31 -3.43
N ASP A 653 16.36 -17.29 -4.28
CA ASP A 653 16.35 -16.54 -5.54
C ASP A 653 15.34 -17.10 -6.54
N THR A 654 15.10 -18.42 -6.53
CA THR A 654 14.06 -19.03 -7.38
C THR A 654 12.67 -18.57 -6.95
N MET A 655 12.41 -18.55 -5.65
CA MET A 655 11.14 -18.07 -5.10
C MET A 655 10.93 -16.58 -5.42
N ARG A 656 11.96 -15.74 -5.21
CA ARG A 656 11.93 -14.30 -5.53
C ARG A 656 11.58 -14.08 -7.00
N LEU A 657 12.33 -14.69 -7.89
CA LEU A 657 12.10 -14.59 -9.33
C LEU A 657 10.71 -15.10 -9.75
N TYR A 658 10.21 -16.17 -9.13
CA TYR A 658 8.87 -16.68 -9.42
C TYR A 658 7.78 -15.68 -9.07
N VAL A 659 7.79 -15.11 -7.85
CA VAL A 659 6.73 -14.17 -7.43
C VAL A 659 6.77 -12.86 -8.19
N LEU A 660 7.93 -12.48 -8.75
CA LEU A 660 8.10 -11.30 -9.59
C LEU A 660 7.70 -11.55 -11.04
N TYR A 661 7.85 -12.78 -11.53
CA TYR A 661 7.67 -13.14 -12.95
C TYR A 661 6.28 -13.66 -13.27
N ALA A 662 5.62 -14.39 -12.35
CA ALA A 662 4.41 -15.16 -12.59
C ALA A 662 3.22 -14.33 -13.07
N ALA A 663 3.14 -13.05 -12.65
CA ALA A 663 2.11 -12.11 -13.08
C ALA A 663 2.56 -10.66 -12.89
N PRO A 664 1.99 -9.68 -13.61
CA PRO A 664 2.14 -8.27 -13.30
C PRO A 664 1.80 -8.00 -11.83
N PRO A 665 2.40 -6.98 -11.20
CA PRO A 665 2.22 -6.74 -9.76
C PRO A 665 0.75 -6.67 -9.31
N GLU A 666 -0.11 -6.07 -10.11
CA GLU A 666 -1.54 -5.84 -9.79
C GLU A 666 -2.41 -7.09 -9.95
N GLN A 667 -1.94 -8.10 -10.69
CA GLN A 667 -2.69 -9.31 -10.95
C GLN A 667 -2.45 -10.40 -9.90
N ASP A 668 -3.48 -11.21 -9.65
CA ASP A 668 -3.38 -12.33 -8.73
C ASP A 668 -2.50 -13.45 -9.30
N ILE A 669 -1.76 -14.13 -8.43
CA ILE A 669 -1.02 -15.34 -8.73
C ILE A 669 -1.78 -16.55 -8.18
N LEU A 670 -2.12 -17.51 -9.03
CA LEU A 670 -2.58 -18.81 -8.58
C LEU A 670 -1.34 -19.69 -8.28
N TRP A 671 -1.18 -20.05 -7.00
CA TRP A 671 -0.05 -20.89 -6.59
C TRP A 671 -0.32 -22.35 -6.98
N ASP A 672 0.02 -22.70 -8.21
CA ASP A 672 -0.04 -24.07 -8.70
C ASP A 672 1.36 -24.60 -8.98
N VAL A 673 1.83 -25.54 -8.15
CA VAL A 673 3.14 -26.19 -8.29
C VAL A 673 3.26 -27.04 -9.56
N LYS A 674 2.13 -27.33 -10.22
CA LYS A 674 2.10 -28.12 -11.46
C LYS A 674 2.35 -27.26 -12.70
N THR A 675 2.31 -25.93 -12.58
CA THR A 675 2.61 -25.05 -13.72
C THR A 675 4.10 -24.99 -14.02
N ASP A 676 4.46 -24.82 -15.29
CA ASP A 676 5.85 -24.73 -15.78
C ASP A 676 6.62 -23.48 -15.35
N ALA A 677 6.03 -22.59 -14.55
CA ALA A 677 6.62 -21.31 -14.20
C ALA A 677 7.88 -21.45 -13.31
N ILE A 678 7.84 -22.26 -12.24
CA ILE A 678 9.01 -22.51 -11.39
C ILE A 678 10.12 -23.25 -12.14
N PRO A 679 9.82 -24.36 -12.84
CA PRO A 679 10.80 -25.00 -13.73
C PRO A 679 11.37 -24.03 -14.77
N GLY A 680 10.58 -23.12 -15.31
CA GLY A 680 11.03 -22.07 -16.24
C GLY A 680 12.09 -21.16 -15.63
N VAL A 681 11.88 -20.70 -14.40
CA VAL A 681 12.83 -19.89 -13.64
C VAL A 681 14.13 -20.67 -13.38
N LEU A 682 14.01 -21.92 -12.94
CA LEU A 682 15.19 -22.78 -12.71
C LEU A 682 16.04 -22.99 -13.98
N ARG A 683 15.38 -23.22 -15.10
CA ARG A 683 16.08 -23.33 -16.42
C ARG A 683 16.77 -22.01 -16.78
N TRP A 684 16.15 -20.87 -16.52
CA TRP A 684 16.76 -19.57 -16.80
C TRP A 684 17.98 -19.31 -15.92
N GLN A 685 17.91 -19.59 -14.60
CA GLN A 685 19.06 -19.49 -13.68
C GLN A 685 20.23 -20.36 -14.15
N ALA A 686 19.97 -21.61 -14.55
CA ALA A 686 21.00 -22.50 -15.07
C ALA A 686 21.62 -21.97 -16.38
N ARG A 687 20.85 -21.28 -17.22
CA ARG A 687 21.38 -20.65 -18.46
C ARG A 687 22.24 -19.42 -18.14
N LEU A 688 21.87 -18.59 -17.16
CA LEU A 688 22.71 -17.48 -16.69
C LEU A 688 24.06 -18.00 -16.20
N TRP A 689 24.05 -19.05 -15.40
CA TRP A 689 25.25 -19.72 -14.92
C TRP A 689 26.12 -20.27 -16.09
N GLY A 690 25.50 -20.96 -17.05
CA GLY A 690 26.15 -21.47 -18.23
C GLY A 690 26.82 -20.41 -19.10
N LEU A 691 26.27 -19.17 -19.14
CA LEU A 691 26.90 -18.08 -19.88
C LEU A 691 28.22 -17.61 -19.22
N VAL A 692 28.27 -17.53 -17.91
CA VAL A 692 29.50 -17.21 -17.18
C VAL A 692 30.51 -18.36 -17.35
N THR A 693 30.04 -19.60 -17.23
CA THR A 693 30.89 -20.80 -17.50
C THR A 693 31.48 -20.77 -18.89
N LYS A 694 30.68 -20.49 -19.94
CA LYS A 694 31.11 -20.39 -21.33
C LYS A 694 32.20 -19.33 -21.52
N LEU A 695 32.10 -18.17 -20.92
CA LEU A 695 33.15 -17.13 -20.97
C LEU A 695 34.42 -17.57 -20.24
N ARG A 696 34.30 -18.17 -19.06
CA ARG A 696 35.44 -18.67 -18.27
C ARG A 696 36.21 -19.73 -19.04
N GLU A 697 35.53 -20.73 -19.59
CA GLU A 697 36.12 -21.80 -20.41
C GLU A 697 36.83 -21.21 -21.64
N ALA A 698 36.18 -20.26 -22.36
CA ALA A 698 36.82 -19.61 -23.53
C ALA A 698 38.12 -18.86 -23.17
N ARG A 699 38.19 -18.25 -21.95
CA ARG A 699 39.39 -17.51 -21.50
C ARG A 699 40.47 -18.38 -20.88
N GLN A 700 40.16 -19.62 -20.47
CA GLN A 700 41.15 -20.59 -19.95
C GLN A 700 41.98 -21.23 -21.03
N GLY A 701 41.59 -21.16 -22.32
CA GLY A 701 42.25 -21.75 -23.46
C GLY A 701 43.59 -21.08 -23.87
N GLY A 702 44.04 -20.04 -23.12
CA GLY A 702 45.35 -19.40 -23.35
C GLY A 702 45.42 -18.40 -24.50
N GLU A 703 44.37 -18.27 -25.32
CA GLU A 703 44.29 -17.29 -26.40
C GLU A 703 43.92 -15.89 -25.84
N THR A 704 44.72 -14.89 -26.22
CA THR A 704 44.47 -13.51 -25.78
C THR A 704 43.29 -12.88 -26.52
N PRO A 705 42.28 -12.33 -25.82
CA PRO A 705 41.16 -11.66 -26.49
C PRO A 705 41.60 -10.49 -27.34
N ASN A 706 41.20 -10.50 -28.61
CA ASN A 706 41.51 -9.39 -29.53
C ASN A 706 40.32 -9.09 -30.47
N PRO A 707 39.60 -7.98 -30.25
CA PRO A 707 38.45 -7.57 -31.04
C PRO A 707 38.74 -7.36 -32.54
N LEU A 708 39.98 -7.02 -32.86
CA LEU A 708 40.40 -6.78 -34.25
C LEU A 708 40.46 -8.07 -35.11
N THR A 709 40.39 -9.23 -34.49
CA THR A 709 40.39 -10.53 -35.19
C THR A 709 38.98 -10.98 -35.64
N LEU A 710 37.94 -10.25 -35.23
CA LEU A 710 36.56 -10.55 -35.62
C LEU A 710 36.32 -10.21 -37.08
N ASN A 711 35.77 -11.17 -37.84
CA ASN A 711 35.36 -10.94 -39.22
C ASN A 711 34.05 -10.12 -39.31
N LYS A 712 33.65 -9.72 -40.50
CA LYS A 712 32.45 -8.87 -40.70
C LYS A 712 31.16 -9.45 -40.13
N LYS A 713 30.98 -10.79 -40.19
CA LYS A 713 29.79 -11.47 -39.63
C LYS A 713 29.84 -11.48 -38.11
N GLU A 714 30.98 -11.76 -37.53
CA GLU A 714 31.22 -11.75 -36.08
C GLU A 714 31.09 -10.34 -35.50
N SER A 715 31.59 -9.29 -36.19
CA SER A 715 31.42 -7.88 -35.81
C SER A 715 29.95 -7.44 -35.86
N SER A 716 29.17 -7.90 -36.86
CA SER A 716 27.72 -7.68 -36.93
C SER A 716 26.97 -8.38 -35.79
N GLU A 717 27.42 -9.58 -35.41
CA GLU A 717 26.87 -10.29 -34.24
C GLU A 717 27.17 -9.54 -32.92
N ALA A 718 28.39 -9.06 -32.76
CA ALA A 718 28.77 -8.23 -31.59
C ALA A 718 27.97 -6.92 -31.54
N ARG A 719 27.72 -6.27 -32.69
CA ARG A 719 26.87 -5.05 -32.75
C ARG A 719 25.44 -5.32 -32.32
N ARG A 720 24.82 -6.42 -32.75
CA ARG A 720 23.47 -6.84 -32.32
C ARG A 720 23.40 -7.10 -30.81
N ILE A 721 24.46 -7.70 -30.23
CA ILE A 721 24.54 -7.89 -28.79
C ILE A 721 24.56 -6.56 -28.08
N TRP A 722 25.37 -5.61 -28.54
CA TRP A 722 25.44 -4.24 -27.97
C TRP A 722 24.08 -3.51 -28.06
N GLU A 723 23.40 -3.57 -29.20
CA GLU A 723 22.09 -2.96 -29.40
C GLU A 723 21.04 -3.56 -28.45
N TYR A 724 21.00 -4.90 -28.35
CA TYR A 724 20.05 -5.58 -27.47
C TYR A 724 20.34 -5.28 -26.00
N THR A 725 21.60 -5.14 -25.61
CA THR A 725 22.02 -4.80 -24.25
C THR A 725 21.53 -3.41 -23.86
N ASN A 726 21.74 -2.42 -24.71
CA ASN A 726 21.27 -1.05 -24.47
C ASN A 726 19.73 -0.97 -24.42
N LYS A 727 19.05 -1.69 -25.29
CA LYS A 727 17.60 -1.85 -25.24
C LYS A 727 17.15 -2.47 -23.93
N ALA A 728 17.83 -3.52 -23.47
CA ALA A 728 17.50 -4.16 -22.19
C ALA A 728 17.72 -3.22 -21.00
N ILE A 729 18.82 -2.45 -20.98
CA ILE A 729 19.06 -1.43 -19.93
C ILE A 729 17.91 -0.42 -19.92
N ALA A 730 17.54 0.15 -21.07
CA ALA A 730 16.47 1.15 -21.17
C ALA A 730 15.14 0.59 -20.67
N GLN A 731 14.73 -0.56 -21.18
CA GLN A 731 13.41 -1.15 -20.84
C GLN A 731 13.32 -1.66 -19.41
N VAL A 732 14.35 -2.33 -18.91
CA VAL A 732 14.39 -2.80 -17.51
C VAL A 732 14.37 -1.60 -16.56
N THR A 733 15.12 -0.53 -16.84
CA THR A 733 15.13 0.68 -16.04
C THR A 733 13.74 1.36 -16.01
N SER A 734 13.06 1.48 -17.17
CA SER A 734 11.69 2.00 -17.25
C SER A 734 10.72 1.15 -16.42
N HIS A 735 10.79 -0.19 -16.54
CA HIS A 735 9.96 -1.10 -15.73
C HIS A 735 10.23 -1.03 -14.22
N PHE A 736 11.39 -0.58 -13.78
CA PHE A 736 11.70 -0.37 -12.36
C PHE A 736 11.34 1.02 -11.85
N THR A 737 11.12 2.00 -12.73
CA THR A 737 10.89 3.40 -12.35
C THR A 737 9.47 3.87 -12.61
N GLU A 738 8.86 3.43 -13.71
CA GLU A 738 7.61 3.99 -14.21
C GLU A 738 6.40 3.10 -13.86
N ASP A 739 6.38 1.87 -14.35
CA ASP A 739 5.20 0.99 -14.30
C ASP A 739 5.34 -0.19 -13.32
N PHE A 740 6.52 -0.44 -12.79
CA PHE A 740 6.86 -1.58 -11.93
C PHE A 740 6.52 -2.96 -12.52
N LEU A 741 6.48 -3.09 -13.84
CA LEU A 741 6.25 -4.35 -14.53
C LEU A 741 7.47 -5.29 -14.45
N LEU A 742 7.78 -5.77 -13.25
CA LEU A 742 8.95 -6.61 -12.98
C LEU A 742 8.95 -7.92 -13.77
N ASN A 743 7.77 -8.45 -14.09
CA ASN A 743 7.62 -9.62 -14.98
C ASN A 743 8.10 -9.30 -16.41
N ALA A 744 7.81 -8.10 -16.91
CA ALA A 744 8.30 -7.65 -18.22
C ALA A 744 9.83 -7.42 -18.18
N ALA A 745 10.35 -6.83 -17.09
CA ALA A 745 11.79 -6.70 -16.89
C ALA A 745 12.51 -8.05 -16.95
N ILE A 746 12.01 -9.07 -16.23
CA ILE A 746 12.55 -10.43 -16.29
C ILE A 746 12.48 -11.00 -17.71
N SER A 747 11.38 -10.78 -18.43
CA SER A 747 11.24 -11.22 -19.83
C SER A 747 12.28 -10.59 -20.76
N GLN A 748 12.63 -9.32 -20.56
CA GLN A 748 13.71 -8.66 -21.29
C GLN A 748 15.08 -9.30 -20.98
N LEU A 749 15.34 -9.62 -19.72
CA LEU A 749 16.59 -10.32 -19.33
C LEU A 749 16.66 -11.72 -19.89
N MET A 750 15.54 -12.45 -19.96
CA MET A 750 15.46 -13.75 -20.66
C MET A 750 15.75 -13.60 -22.15
N GLY A 751 15.28 -12.52 -22.78
CA GLY A 751 15.59 -12.19 -24.18
C GLY A 751 17.08 -11.92 -24.41
N LEU A 752 17.72 -11.13 -23.54
CA LEU A 752 19.16 -10.91 -23.58
C LEU A 752 19.93 -12.21 -23.34
N THR A 753 19.50 -13.06 -22.41
CA THR A 753 20.06 -14.38 -22.16
C THR A 753 19.98 -15.25 -23.41
N ASN A 754 18.85 -15.23 -24.15
CA ASN A 754 18.70 -15.96 -25.42
C ASN A 754 19.71 -15.49 -26.46
N THR A 755 19.88 -14.17 -26.61
CA THR A 755 20.83 -13.59 -27.56
C THR A 755 22.26 -14.04 -27.24
N LEU A 756 22.67 -14.00 -25.95
CA LEU A 756 24.00 -14.41 -25.53
C LEU A 756 24.23 -15.92 -25.62
N SER A 757 23.19 -16.74 -25.46
CA SER A 757 23.30 -18.21 -25.51
C SER A 757 23.68 -18.73 -26.87
N VAL A 758 23.22 -18.09 -27.95
CA VAL A 758 23.48 -18.52 -29.35
C VAL A 758 24.72 -17.87 -29.94
N THR A 759 25.47 -17.08 -29.18
CA THR A 759 26.66 -16.37 -29.63
C THR A 759 27.79 -17.34 -30.00
N SER A 760 28.44 -17.06 -31.13
CA SER A 760 29.54 -17.86 -31.66
C SER A 760 30.76 -17.87 -30.73
N PRO A 761 31.56 -18.95 -30.67
CA PRO A 761 32.71 -19.06 -29.75
C PRO A 761 33.74 -17.92 -29.91
N ARG A 762 33.98 -17.48 -31.12
CA ARG A 762 34.93 -16.40 -31.39
C ARG A 762 34.43 -15.05 -30.88
N VAL A 763 33.15 -14.76 -31.00
CA VAL A 763 32.54 -13.53 -30.42
C VAL A 763 32.56 -13.60 -28.89
N VAL A 764 32.32 -14.76 -28.29
CA VAL A 764 32.48 -14.95 -26.83
C VAL A 764 33.90 -14.63 -26.38
N LEU A 765 34.90 -15.11 -27.12
CA LEU A 765 36.31 -14.93 -26.74
C LEU A 765 36.80 -13.49 -26.99
N HIS A 766 36.47 -12.90 -28.13
CA HIS A 766 37.13 -11.66 -28.61
C HIS A 766 36.27 -10.39 -28.50
N SER A 767 34.96 -10.50 -28.21
CA SER A 767 34.07 -9.35 -28.25
C SER A 767 33.96 -8.63 -26.92
N VAL A 768 34.21 -7.31 -26.89
CA VAL A 768 33.93 -6.41 -25.78
C VAL A 768 32.43 -6.38 -25.49
N ALA A 769 31.60 -6.34 -26.54
CA ALA A 769 30.13 -6.26 -26.39
C ALA A 769 29.55 -7.49 -25.68
N PHE A 770 30.10 -8.69 -25.90
CA PHE A 770 29.64 -9.90 -25.22
C PHE A 770 29.95 -9.84 -23.71
N GLU A 771 31.16 -9.42 -23.35
CA GLU A 771 31.58 -9.33 -21.96
C GLU A 771 30.81 -8.25 -21.20
N GLN A 772 30.61 -7.07 -21.82
CA GLN A 772 29.77 -5.99 -21.27
C GLN A 772 28.32 -6.44 -21.10
N ALA A 773 27.75 -7.11 -22.10
CA ALA A 773 26.37 -7.62 -22.03
C ALA A 773 26.19 -8.61 -20.88
N LEU A 774 27.16 -9.49 -20.66
CA LEU A 774 27.11 -10.48 -19.59
C LEU A 774 27.24 -9.82 -18.20
N ALA A 775 28.13 -8.83 -18.05
CA ALA A 775 28.24 -8.03 -16.84
C ALA A 775 26.95 -7.24 -16.57
N THR A 776 26.39 -6.60 -17.60
CA THR A 776 25.10 -5.90 -17.52
C THR A 776 23.97 -6.83 -17.12
N LEU A 777 23.93 -8.04 -17.66
CA LEU A 777 22.90 -9.03 -17.31
C LEU A 777 22.97 -9.42 -15.82
N CYS A 778 24.19 -9.54 -15.27
CA CYS A 778 24.39 -9.76 -13.82
C CYS A 778 23.88 -8.56 -13.00
N LEU A 779 24.23 -7.33 -13.39
CA LEU A 779 23.82 -6.09 -12.70
C LEU A 779 22.30 -5.93 -12.70
N LEU A 780 21.65 -6.11 -13.85
CA LEU A 780 20.19 -5.98 -13.98
C LEU A 780 19.43 -7.09 -13.24
N THR A 781 20.04 -8.26 -13.05
CA THR A 781 19.45 -9.38 -12.31
C THR A 781 19.60 -9.23 -10.79
N ALA A 782 20.61 -8.48 -10.33
CA ALA A 782 21.01 -8.40 -8.93
C ALA A 782 19.88 -7.98 -7.96
N PRO A 783 19.02 -6.98 -8.23
CA PRO A 783 17.92 -6.63 -7.33
C PRO A 783 16.90 -7.76 -7.13
N MET A 784 16.70 -8.60 -8.13
CA MET A 784 15.69 -9.66 -8.14
C MET A 784 16.21 -10.99 -7.62
N ALA A 785 17.46 -11.34 -7.92
CA ALA A 785 18.13 -12.58 -7.52
C ALA A 785 19.55 -12.28 -6.99
N PRO A 786 19.65 -11.68 -5.80
CA PRO A 786 20.90 -11.11 -5.31
C PRO A 786 21.99 -12.15 -5.04
N HIS A 787 21.65 -13.35 -4.58
CA HIS A 787 22.63 -14.39 -4.27
C HIS A 787 23.25 -14.97 -5.54
N LEU A 788 22.42 -15.32 -6.53
CA LEU A 788 22.88 -15.81 -7.83
C LEU A 788 23.73 -14.74 -8.54
N ALA A 789 23.23 -13.51 -8.59
CA ALA A 789 23.95 -12.42 -9.27
C ALA A 789 25.29 -12.12 -8.64
N SER A 790 25.39 -12.14 -7.29
CA SER A 790 26.67 -11.97 -6.58
C SER A 790 27.69 -13.05 -6.92
N GLU A 791 27.26 -14.33 -7.01
CA GLU A 791 28.16 -15.41 -7.41
C GLU A 791 28.57 -15.32 -8.88
N LEU A 792 27.62 -15.01 -9.78
CA LEU A 792 27.94 -14.79 -11.20
C LEU A 792 28.94 -13.64 -11.37
N TRP A 793 28.75 -12.55 -10.64
CA TRP A 793 29.67 -11.41 -10.66
C TRP A 793 31.05 -11.76 -10.14
N ALA A 794 31.11 -12.51 -9.04
CA ALA A 794 32.39 -13.03 -8.52
C ALA A 794 33.10 -13.94 -9.54
N GLY A 795 32.34 -14.81 -10.22
CA GLY A 795 32.86 -15.63 -11.29
C GLY A 795 33.39 -14.84 -12.47
N LEU A 796 32.73 -13.78 -12.88
CA LEU A 796 33.19 -12.84 -13.92
C LEU A 796 34.42 -12.06 -13.49
N SER A 797 34.51 -11.65 -12.23
CA SER A 797 35.64 -10.89 -11.69
C SER A 797 36.96 -11.67 -11.68
N GLN A 798 36.90 -13.00 -11.75
CA GLN A 798 38.08 -13.88 -11.85
C GLN A 798 38.57 -14.04 -13.29
N VAL A 799 37.77 -13.66 -14.29
CA VAL A 799 38.17 -13.74 -15.71
C VAL A 799 39.11 -12.55 -15.98
N GLN A 800 40.36 -12.87 -16.35
CA GLN A 800 41.28 -11.82 -16.81
C GLN A 800 40.75 -11.23 -18.13
N SER A 801 40.52 -9.91 -18.11
CA SER A 801 40.06 -9.20 -19.29
C SER A 801 40.93 -7.98 -19.57
N PRO A 802 41.69 -8.01 -20.68
CA PRO A 802 42.34 -6.81 -21.21
C PRO A 802 41.37 -5.88 -21.95
N LEU A 803 40.14 -6.32 -22.20
CA LEU A 803 39.21 -5.62 -23.09
C LEU A 803 38.39 -4.52 -22.40
N THR A 804 38.19 -4.59 -21.11
CA THR A 804 37.27 -3.68 -20.41
C THR A 804 37.92 -3.09 -19.16
N ALA A 805 38.39 -1.85 -19.28
CA ALA A 805 38.70 -0.99 -18.15
C ALA A 805 37.40 -0.32 -17.57
N SER A 806 36.27 -0.44 -18.28
CA SER A 806 35.04 0.32 -18.02
C SER A 806 34.19 -0.22 -16.86
N PHE A 807 34.38 -1.47 -16.44
CA PHE A 807 33.70 -1.99 -15.26
C PHE A 807 34.70 -2.17 -14.12
N SER A 808 34.56 -1.40 -13.06
CA SER A 808 35.26 -1.68 -11.81
C SER A 808 34.72 -3.00 -11.25
N ARG A 809 35.38 -4.11 -11.48
CA ARG A 809 34.98 -5.44 -10.97
C ARG A 809 35.36 -5.66 -9.49
N SER A 810 35.72 -4.58 -8.79
CA SER A 810 36.00 -4.62 -7.36
C SER A 810 34.69 -4.51 -6.58
N GLY A 811 34.53 -5.37 -5.58
CA GLY A 811 33.34 -5.38 -4.75
C GLY A 811 32.21 -6.29 -5.26
N ASP A 812 31.12 -6.34 -4.53
CA ASP A 812 29.93 -7.12 -4.87
C ASP A 812 29.10 -6.46 -5.97
N VAL A 813 28.28 -7.24 -6.69
CA VAL A 813 27.38 -6.74 -7.76
C VAL A 813 26.41 -5.67 -7.25
N LEU A 814 25.90 -5.80 -6.02
CA LEU A 814 24.98 -4.84 -5.41
C LEU A 814 25.65 -3.51 -5.01
N GLN A 815 26.97 -3.44 -5.01
CA GLN A 815 27.77 -2.23 -4.79
C GLN A 815 28.14 -1.51 -6.09
N GLN A 816 27.85 -2.12 -7.24
CA GLN A 816 28.08 -1.51 -8.53
C GLN A 816 26.99 -0.50 -8.85
N PRO A 817 27.31 0.55 -9.61
CA PRO A 817 26.28 1.48 -10.10
C PRO A 817 25.36 0.79 -11.09
N TRP A 818 24.08 1.18 -11.09
CA TRP A 818 23.13 0.72 -12.10
C TRP A 818 23.59 1.14 -13.50
N PRO A 819 23.56 0.24 -14.48
CA PRO A 819 24.10 0.54 -15.81
C PRO A 819 23.26 1.61 -16.52
N SER A 820 23.95 2.51 -17.22
CA SER A 820 23.34 3.52 -18.09
C SER A 820 23.37 3.05 -19.55
N VAL A 821 22.41 3.57 -20.31
CA VAL A 821 22.38 3.39 -21.76
C VAL A 821 23.55 4.13 -22.41
N ASP A 822 24.21 3.50 -23.36
CA ASP A 822 25.30 4.09 -24.10
C ASP A 822 24.81 5.33 -24.84
N PRO A 823 25.49 6.49 -24.77
CA PRO A 823 25.14 7.70 -25.48
C PRO A 823 25.01 7.48 -27.01
N GLU A 824 25.82 6.61 -27.59
CA GLU A 824 25.72 6.25 -29.02
C GLU A 824 24.36 5.63 -29.37
N TYR A 825 23.84 4.78 -28.48
CA TYR A 825 22.51 4.16 -28.66
C TYR A 825 21.37 5.18 -28.53
N LEU A 826 21.59 6.25 -27.73
CA LEU A 826 20.61 7.35 -27.58
C LEU A 826 20.63 8.33 -28.75
N GLN A 827 21.66 8.33 -29.58
CA GLN A 827 21.66 9.10 -30.82
C GLN A 827 20.59 8.48 -31.72
N THR A 828 19.42 9.11 -31.68
CA THR A 828 18.28 8.67 -32.49
C THR A 828 18.65 8.77 -33.95
N PRO A 829 18.61 7.69 -34.75
CA PRO A 829 18.79 7.82 -36.20
C PRO A 829 17.75 8.79 -36.75
N ASP A 830 18.13 9.61 -37.73
CA ASP A 830 17.22 10.53 -38.45
C ASP A 830 16.05 9.77 -39.11
N THR A 831 16.11 8.45 -39.12
CA THR A 831 15.13 7.56 -39.70
C THR A 831 14.57 6.57 -38.67
N LEU A 832 13.35 6.11 -38.91
CA LEU A 832 12.64 5.11 -38.11
C LEU A 832 12.19 3.96 -39.01
N GLU A 833 12.38 2.72 -38.55
CA GLU A 833 11.86 1.51 -39.19
C GLU A 833 10.38 1.32 -38.84
N VAL A 834 9.49 1.55 -39.81
CA VAL A 834 8.05 1.35 -39.66
C VAL A 834 7.65 -0.03 -40.15
N SER A 835 7.09 -0.84 -39.26
CA SER A 835 6.56 -2.16 -39.58
C SER A 835 5.31 -2.06 -40.44
N VAL A 836 5.31 -2.69 -41.61
CA VAL A 836 4.19 -2.69 -42.55
C VAL A 836 3.37 -3.96 -42.36
N ARG A 837 2.08 -3.77 -42.08
CA ARG A 837 1.10 -4.84 -42.02
C ARG A 837 0.02 -4.66 -43.05
N ILE A 838 -0.51 -5.78 -43.53
CA ILE A 838 -1.66 -5.84 -44.43
C ILE A 838 -2.67 -6.78 -43.78
N ASN A 839 -3.90 -6.30 -43.55
CA ASN A 839 -4.94 -7.06 -42.84
C ASN A 839 -4.42 -7.72 -41.55
N ASN A 840 -3.66 -6.97 -40.73
CA ASN A 840 -3.02 -7.36 -39.47
C ASN A 840 -1.83 -8.35 -39.58
N LYS A 841 -1.48 -8.80 -40.80
CA LYS A 841 -0.33 -9.70 -41.01
C LYS A 841 0.92 -8.87 -41.38
N ALA A 842 2.04 -9.10 -40.66
CA ALA A 842 3.31 -8.43 -40.93
C ALA A 842 3.98 -8.92 -42.21
N TYR A 843 4.53 -7.96 -43.00
CA TYR A 843 5.18 -8.26 -44.30
C TYR A 843 6.61 -7.72 -44.41
N GLY A 844 7.02 -6.77 -43.55
CA GLY A 844 8.36 -6.19 -43.52
C GLY A 844 8.40 -4.83 -42.84
N THR A 845 9.53 -4.12 -42.99
CA THR A 845 9.73 -2.77 -42.51
C THR A 845 10.08 -1.82 -43.62
N VAL A 846 9.74 -0.55 -43.47
CA VAL A 846 10.14 0.55 -44.35
C VAL A 846 10.76 1.65 -43.51
N THR A 847 11.93 2.09 -43.94
CA THR A 847 12.66 3.17 -43.27
C THR A 847 12.02 4.52 -43.60
N VAL A 848 11.58 5.28 -42.62
CA VAL A 848 10.92 6.59 -42.80
C VAL A 848 11.70 7.66 -42.03
N PRO A 849 11.82 8.88 -42.52
CA PRO A 849 12.40 9.97 -41.74
C PRO A 849 11.60 10.24 -40.47
N ARG A 850 12.29 10.37 -39.30
CA ARG A 850 11.66 10.54 -37.99
C ARG A 850 10.75 11.76 -37.92
N GLN A 851 11.10 12.84 -38.66
CA GLN A 851 10.32 14.08 -38.70
C GLN A 851 8.89 13.88 -39.23
N VAL A 852 8.67 12.89 -40.08
CA VAL A 852 7.35 12.58 -40.66
C VAL A 852 6.71 11.32 -40.07
N ALA A 853 7.36 10.63 -39.12
CA ALA A 853 6.91 9.35 -38.56
C ALA A 853 5.60 9.43 -37.77
N GLN A 854 5.13 10.63 -37.41
CA GLN A 854 3.84 10.87 -36.77
C GLN A 854 2.73 11.27 -37.74
N ASP A 855 3.08 11.60 -38.98
CA ASP A 855 2.16 12.01 -40.01
C ASP A 855 1.68 10.80 -40.81
N SER A 856 0.41 10.42 -40.60
CA SER A 856 -0.17 9.19 -41.15
C SER A 856 -0.19 9.19 -42.69
N GLU A 857 -0.37 10.38 -43.32
CA GLU A 857 -0.43 10.50 -44.78
C GLU A 857 0.96 10.38 -45.39
N LYS A 858 1.94 11.12 -44.86
CA LYS A 858 3.31 11.06 -45.34
C LYS A 858 3.96 9.68 -45.15
N VAL A 859 3.70 9.03 -43.98
CA VAL A 859 4.17 7.64 -43.75
C VAL A 859 3.52 6.70 -44.74
N ARG A 860 2.22 6.86 -45.00
CA ARG A 860 1.48 6.04 -45.99
C ARG A 860 2.11 6.22 -47.39
N GLU A 861 2.37 7.43 -47.84
CA GLU A 861 2.98 7.72 -49.13
C GLU A 861 4.38 7.11 -49.25
N LEU A 862 5.25 7.33 -48.27
CA LEU A 862 6.58 6.74 -48.21
C LEU A 862 6.57 5.19 -48.23
N VAL A 863 5.59 4.56 -47.60
CA VAL A 863 5.43 3.12 -47.63
C VAL A 863 4.96 2.66 -49.01
N LEU A 864 4.01 3.34 -49.63
CA LEU A 864 3.53 3.02 -50.96
C LEU A 864 4.62 3.17 -52.03
N ASP A 865 5.46 4.20 -51.94
CA ASP A 865 6.59 4.45 -52.83
C ASP A 865 7.78 3.54 -52.56
N SER A 866 7.80 2.81 -51.43
CA SER A 866 8.88 1.87 -51.14
C SER A 866 8.81 0.61 -52.03
N PRO A 867 9.92 -0.08 -52.26
CA PRO A 867 9.92 -1.35 -52.98
C PRO A 867 9.01 -2.42 -52.36
N LEU A 868 8.84 -2.33 -51.05
CA LEU A 868 7.93 -3.21 -50.29
C LEU A 868 6.46 -2.89 -50.59
N GLY A 869 6.10 -1.61 -50.54
CA GLY A 869 4.74 -1.13 -50.82
C GLY A 869 4.34 -1.37 -52.28
N ALA A 870 5.21 -0.99 -53.25
CA ALA A 870 4.99 -1.21 -54.67
C ALA A 870 4.72 -2.69 -54.98
N ARG A 871 5.45 -3.62 -54.33
CA ARG A 871 5.25 -5.08 -54.55
C ARG A 871 3.98 -5.64 -53.92
N LEU A 872 3.55 -5.09 -52.77
CA LEU A 872 2.48 -5.69 -51.98
C LEU A 872 1.13 -4.98 -52.07
N LEU A 873 1.12 -3.70 -52.48
CA LEU A 873 -0.06 -2.84 -52.42
C LEU A 873 -0.47 -2.28 -53.79
N ALA A 874 0.37 -2.40 -54.87
CA ALA A 874 0.09 -1.83 -56.17
C ALA A 874 -1.24 -2.28 -56.81
N ASP A 875 -1.59 -3.58 -56.64
CA ASP A 875 -2.78 -4.15 -57.24
C ASP A 875 -3.93 -4.36 -56.23
N ARG A 876 -3.89 -3.67 -55.09
CA ARG A 876 -4.89 -3.83 -54.03
C ARG A 876 -5.67 -2.54 -53.78
N ILE A 877 -6.96 -2.66 -53.52
CA ILE A 877 -7.78 -1.52 -53.12
C ILE A 877 -7.57 -1.27 -51.64
N ILE A 878 -6.92 -0.16 -51.29
CA ILE A 878 -6.66 0.23 -49.92
C ILE A 878 -7.90 0.96 -49.36
N LYS A 879 -8.61 0.31 -48.41
CA LYS A 879 -9.74 0.94 -47.72
C LYS A 879 -9.31 1.92 -46.63
N LYS A 880 -8.25 1.57 -45.92
CA LYS A 880 -7.75 2.39 -44.78
C LYS A 880 -6.30 2.05 -44.46
N ALA A 881 -5.51 3.06 -44.16
CA ALA A 881 -4.20 2.92 -43.52
C ALA A 881 -4.28 3.43 -42.08
N ILE A 882 -3.80 2.64 -41.13
CA ILE A 882 -3.84 2.97 -39.72
C ILE A 882 -2.40 2.97 -39.20
N LEU A 883 -1.90 4.17 -38.89
CA LEU A 883 -0.58 4.38 -38.29
C LEU A 883 -0.68 4.32 -36.76
N SER A 884 0.19 3.57 -36.12
CA SER A 884 0.44 3.61 -34.69
C SER A 884 1.86 4.16 -34.45
N PRO A 885 2.00 5.48 -34.19
CA PRO A 885 3.32 6.10 -34.01
C PRO A 885 4.10 5.51 -32.82
N ARG A 886 3.41 5.12 -31.73
CA ARG A 886 4.03 4.55 -30.54
C ARG A 886 4.70 3.21 -30.79
N THR A 887 4.17 2.41 -31.69
CA THR A 887 4.69 1.07 -32.02
C THR A 887 5.43 1.02 -33.35
N ALA A 888 5.64 2.20 -33.99
CA ALA A 888 6.23 2.31 -35.32
C ALA A 888 5.63 1.29 -36.31
N LEU A 889 4.31 1.30 -36.46
CA LEU A 889 3.58 0.31 -37.24
C LEU A 889 2.52 1.00 -38.08
N ILE A 890 2.43 0.65 -39.38
CA ILE A 890 1.33 0.99 -40.25
C ILE A 890 0.61 -0.27 -40.70
N ASN A 891 -0.72 -0.29 -40.61
CA ASN A 891 -1.55 -1.41 -41.03
C ASN A 891 -2.49 -0.96 -42.16
N PHE A 892 -2.36 -1.60 -43.32
CA PHE A 892 -3.24 -1.37 -44.46
C PHE A 892 -4.39 -2.40 -44.46
N LEU A 893 -5.61 -1.89 -44.44
CA LEU A 893 -6.81 -2.71 -44.64
C LEU A 893 -7.11 -2.67 -46.15
N VAL A 894 -6.97 -3.80 -46.82
CA VAL A 894 -7.15 -3.90 -48.29
C VAL A 894 -8.23 -4.92 -48.64
N GLU A 895 -8.89 -4.71 -49.79
CA GLU A 895 -9.68 -5.73 -50.50
C GLU A 895 -8.81 -6.37 -51.57
N ASP A 896 -8.86 -7.69 -51.65
CA ASP A 896 -8.27 -8.43 -52.77
C ASP A 896 -9.19 -8.22 -53.97
N THR A 897 -8.68 -7.57 -55.04
CA THR A 897 -9.36 -7.53 -56.34
C THR A 897 -9.40 -8.95 -56.85
N GLY A 898 -10.60 -9.55 -56.76
CA GLY A 898 -10.81 -10.90 -57.22
C GLY A 898 -10.60 -11.00 -58.73
N HIS A 899 -9.43 -11.50 -59.12
CA HIS A 899 -9.24 -12.19 -60.40
C HIS A 899 -8.82 -13.59 -60.09
N GLY A 900 -9.72 -14.50 -60.46
CA GLY A 900 -9.63 -15.91 -60.17
C GLY A 900 -8.45 -16.62 -60.82
N SER A 901 -7.92 -17.55 -60.10
CA SER A 901 -7.62 -18.90 -60.64
C SER A 901 -7.55 -19.85 -59.46
N GLY A 902 -8.42 -20.81 -59.46
CA GLY A 902 -8.47 -21.86 -58.45
C GLY A 902 -7.22 -22.73 -58.52
N ALA A 903 -6.74 -23.06 -57.33
CA ALA A 903 -6.07 -24.34 -57.06
C ALA A 903 -6.27 -24.64 -55.57
N SER A 904 -7.19 -25.51 -55.31
CA SER A 904 -7.32 -26.23 -54.07
C SER A 904 -6.08 -27.01 -53.77
N VAL A 905 -5.42 -26.79 -52.64
CA VAL A 905 -4.62 -27.84 -51.99
C VAL A 905 -5.01 -27.90 -50.54
N VAL A 906 -5.64 -28.99 -50.23
CA VAL A 906 -5.89 -29.54 -48.92
C VAL A 906 -4.56 -29.92 -48.31
N LYS A 907 -4.21 -29.38 -47.15
CA LYS A 907 -3.88 -30.07 -45.89
C LYS A 907 -3.43 -29.06 -44.86
#